data_5cbab5c8332a016c98fe27b449191c41
#
_entry.id   5cbab5c8332a016c98fe27b449191c41
#
_cell.length_a   1.000
_cell.length_b   1.000
_cell.length_c   1.000
_cell.angle_alpha   90.00
_cell.angle_beta   90.00
_cell.angle_gamma   90.00
#
_symmetry.space_group_name_H-M   'P 1'
#
loop_
_entity.id
_entity.type
_entity.pdbx_description
1 polymer ?
#
loop_
_entity_poly.entity_id
_entity_poly.type
_entity_poly.pdbx_seq_one_letter_code
_entity_poly.pdbx_strand_id
1 'polypeptide(L)'
;MPRECLKMNRLALARVRSVRRTFLFLAVMALLASALIGVSNPVAGAAPATPHFGPNVMITQAPAYTAGNPSIAVGSDGVAYLAFAGWAGPTTGTDVFFTKSSNGRTWMPPVRVNNDATAFAQTNPSLALDSGNNISIAWVDGRSMNQDIWFSRSTNGGQSFSANVLVNLVTTNAQTEVRIAVDPVDSMLIHAVWTDTRAAGNADIYYANSTDGGLSFNPSSRVNNDAGGADQGAPAIAVAPNRDVQVVWRDARSAATKGTDIYAARSTNRGATWIYPATPWVNDDSGNVAQQEPTIAIDRAGTIYVAWTDFRSGPNPDIYAARSTSGGVSFGASVKVNDDVGPVWQFQPSLTANGGKIVVAWTDLRTGGSTNLDIYASTSLDGLTWSANVKVNDDSSAASQLQPSVSIDSTGDVFAAWSDTRGSGQDVYESVLDVVAPVSSPGAGLTGVQGAAIVFNASASTDNLGIASYAWDFGDSSGATGSTGSHTYANAGTYTAALTVWDYSGNSAMSTTTVTVRDTKAPVPLGGGDRSVDETQSLFFDGSASTDNVGVVSYAWDFGDGSSASTATANHVYAHPGVYQATLIVTDAAGNSATSSFQVTVRSSPLLGWIEILAGIVAVLTIAVILLGWMVWGKRKRDEKHSRGPSAEHQVQPPPPPRDSDPLDMSFPPAPPKEP
;
A
#
# COMPACT_ATOMS: atom_id res chain seq x y z
N MET A 1 -57.62 7.88 -47.44
CA MET A 1 -56.60 7.91 -46.40
C MET A 1 -55.24 7.41 -46.94
N PRO A 2 -54.49 8.20 -47.66
CA PRO A 2 -53.07 8.02 -47.70
C PRO A 2 -52.23 9.31 -47.91
N ARG A 3 -52.58 10.44 -47.35
CA ARG A 3 -51.73 11.66 -47.48
C ARG A 3 -51.14 12.20 -46.16
N GLU A 4 -51.56 11.73 -45.00
CA GLU A 4 -51.08 12.17 -43.69
C GLU A 4 -49.89 11.33 -43.18
N CYS A 5 -49.77 10.07 -43.58
CA CYS A 5 -48.70 9.18 -43.15
C CYS A 5 -47.30 9.54 -43.75
N LEU A 6 -47.29 10.23 -44.93
CA LEU A 6 -46.03 10.66 -45.57
C LEU A 6 -45.47 11.96 -45.02
N LYS A 7 -46.26 12.81 -44.35
CA LYS A 7 -45.76 14.03 -43.68
C LYS A 7 -45.11 13.75 -42.32
N MET A 8 -45.61 12.78 -41.56
CA MET A 8 -45.02 12.39 -40.30
C MET A 8 -43.62 11.71 -40.46
N ASN A 9 -43.45 10.93 -41.54
CA ASN A 9 -42.15 10.29 -41.79
C ASN A 9 -41.03 11.28 -42.22
N ARG A 10 -41.39 12.40 -42.87
CA ARG A 10 -40.37 13.43 -43.23
C ARG A 10 -39.91 14.28 -42.04
N LEU A 11 -40.78 14.54 -41.06
CA LEU A 11 -40.43 15.25 -39.82
C LEU A 11 -39.62 14.38 -38.87
N ALA A 12 -39.89 13.08 -38.79
CA ALA A 12 -39.11 12.13 -37.99
C ALA A 12 -37.68 11.93 -38.53
N LEU A 13 -37.52 11.84 -39.87
CA LEU A 13 -36.19 11.73 -40.49
C LEU A 13 -35.38 13.03 -40.43
N ALA A 14 -35.99 14.20 -40.41
CA ALA A 14 -35.29 15.47 -40.21
C ALA A 14 -34.84 15.65 -38.77
N ARG A 15 -35.61 15.22 -37.76
CA ARG A 15 -35.20 15.23 -36.36
C ARG A 15 -34.06 14.24 -36.06
N VAL A 16 -34.09 13.03 -36.64
CA VAL A 16 -33.00 12.04 -36.45
C VAL A 16 -31.69 12.50 -37.10
N ARG A 17 -31.75 13.21 -38.24
CA ARG A 17 -30.55 13.79 -38.89
C ARG A 17 -29.98 14.99 -38.11
N SER A 18 -30.81 15.81 -37.46
CA SER A 18 -30.39 16.91 -36.61
C SER A 18 -29.72 16.39 -35.34
N VAL A 19 -30.31 15.42 -34.67
CA VAL A 19 -29.75 14.83 -33.44
C VAL A 19 -28.43 14.10 -33.73
N ARG A 20 -28.32 13.37 -34.87
CA ARG A 20 -27.03 12.74 -35.23
C ARG A 20 -25.92 13.75 -35.57
N ARG A 21 -26.25 14.90 -36.19
CA ARG A 21 -25.26 15.95 -36.45
C ARG A 21 -24.83 16.66 -35.17
N THR A 22 -25.71 16.87 -34.21
CA THR A 22 -25.40 17.48 -32.92
C THR A 22 -24.56 16.53 -32.05
N PHE A 23 -24.86 15.23 -32.06
CA PHE A 23 -24.04 14.22 -31.35
C PHE A 23 -22.65 14.02 -31.99
N LEU A 24 -22.55 14.08 -33.33
CA LEU A 24 -21.28 13.99 -34.02
C LEU A 24 -20.42 15.24 -33.79
N PHE A 25 -21.03 16.43 -33.70
CA PHE A 25 -20.33 17.68 -33.42
C PHE A 25 -19.88 17.76 -31.96
N LEU A 26 -20.68 17.28 -31.01
CA LEU A 26 -20.31 17.13 -29.59
C LEU A 26 -19.22 16.07 -29.37
N ALA A 27 -19.27 14.96 -30.10
CA ALA A 27 -18.22 13.93 -30.02
C ALA A 27 -16.88 14.40 -30.63
N VAL A 28 -16.93 15.17 -31.74
CA VAL A 28 -15.72 15.75 -32.35
C VAL A 28 -15.17 16.89 -31.48
N MET A 29 -16.01 17.71 -30.82
CA MET A 29 -15.56 18.72 -29.89
C MET A 29 -15.02 18.12 -28.60
N ALA A 30 -15.56 17.00 -28.13
CA ALA A 30 -14.99 16.25 -27.00
C ALA A 30 -13.63 15.61 -27.34
N LEU A 31 -13.45 15.13 -28.56
CA LEU A 31 -12.18 14.62 -29.07
C LEU A 31 -11.14 15.73 -29.33
N LEU A 32 -11.57 16.93 -29.74
CA LEU A 32 -10.68 18.07 -29.91
C LEU A 32 -10.35 18.77 -28.59
N ALA A 33 -11.25 18.75 -27.61
CA ALA A 33 -10.96 19.25 -26.28
C ALA A 33 -9.99 18.34 -25.52
N SER A 34 -10.00 17.03 -25.75
CA SER A 34 -9.02 16.10 -25.20
C SER A 34 -7.64 16.18 -25.87
N ALA A 35 -7.55 16.75 -27.06
CA ALA A 35 -6.27 16.96 -27.77
C ALA A 35 -5.58 18.29 -27.46
N LEU A 36 -6.29 19.25 -26.81
CA LEU A 36 -5.73 20.58 -26.47
C LEU A 36 -5.43 20.79 -24.98
N ILE A 37 -5.84 19.88 -24.13
CA ILE A 37 -5.38 19.83 -22.75
C ILE A 37 -4.59 18.54 -22.65
N GLY A 38 -3.27 18.64 -22.56
CA GLY A 38 -2.39 17.52 -22.21
C GLY A 38 -2.67 17.03 -20.76
N VAL A 39 -3.91 16.62 -20.52
CA VAL A 39 -4.27 15.84 -19.36
C VAL A 39 -3.85 14.42 -19.71
N SER A 40 -2.64 14.04 -19.31
CA SER A 40 -2.33 12.64 -19.12
C SER A 40 -3.51 12.04 -18.35
N ASN A 41 -4.25 11.10 -18.99
CA ASN A 41 -5.17 10.26 -18.23
C ASN A 41 -4.34 9.70 -17.05
N PRO A 42 -4.70 9.96 -15.80
CA PRO A 42 -4.13 9.18 -14.72
C PRO A 42 -4.41 7.73 -15.12
N VAL A 43 -3.39 6.89 -15.09
CA VAL A 43 -3.59 5.43 -15.10
C VAL A 43 -4.70 5.23 -14.08
N ALA A 44 -5.88 4.82 -14.55
CA ALA A 44 -7.01 4.60 -13.67
C ALA A 44 -6.51 3.59 -12.64
N GLY A 45 -6.26 4.07 -11.42
CA GLY A 45 -5.93 3.21 -10.32
C GLY A 45 -7.03 2.15 -10.33
N ALA A 46 -6.66 0.88 -10.40
CA ALA A 46 -7.61 -0.20 -10.25
C ALA A 46 -8.47 0.17 -9.03
N ALA A 47 -9.79 0.05 -9.18
CA ALA A 47 -10.70 0.23 -8.04
C ALA A 47 -10.10 -0.61 -6.90
N PRO A 48 -10.07 -0.09 -5.65
CA PRO A 48 -9.52 -0.83 -4.54
C PRO A 48 -10.15 -2.22 -4.55
N ALA A 49 -9.32 -3.24 -4.66
CA ALA A 49 -9.77 -4.62 -4.61
C ALA A 49 -10.50 -4.79 -3.26
N THR A 50 -11.62 -5.51 -3.26
CA THR A 50 -12.24 -5.89 -1.97
C THR A 50 -11.23 -6.69 -1.19
N PRO A 51 -10.96 -6.39 0.10
CA PRO A 51 -10.02 -7.13 0.91
C PRO A 51 -10.33 -8.63 0.86
N HIS A 52 -9.31 -9.43 0.64
CA HIS A 52 -9.41 -10.89 0.54
C HIS A 52 -8.33 -11.54 1.40
N PHE A 53 -8.50 -12.82 1.71
CA PHE A 53 -7.45 -13.57 2.38
C PHE A 53 -6.19 -13.58 1.52
N GLY A 54 -5.04 -13.27 2.15
CA GLY A 54 -3.74 -13.24 1.48
C GLY A 54 -3.28 -14.64 1.04
N PRO A 55 -2.13 -14.76 0.36
CA PRO A 55 -1.56 -16.05 -0.03
C PRO A 55 -1.36 -16.96 1.18
N ASN A 56 -1.67 -18.25 1.00
CA ASN A 56 -1.52 -19.25 2.06
C ASN A 56 -0.06 -19.50 2.41
N VAL A 57 0.20 -19.66 3.69
CA VAL A 57 1.53 -19.95 4.24
C VAL A 57 1.53 -21.34 4.88
N MET A 58 2.40 -22.23 4.42
CA MET A 58 2.62 -23.52 5.08
C MET A 58 3.44 -23.29 6.35
N ILE A 59 2.90 -23.68 7.49
CA ILE A 59 3.53 -23.50 8.81
C ILE A 59 4.47 -24.66 9.12
N THR A 60 4.11 -25.87 8.73
CA THR A 60 4.87 -27.10 8.98
C THR A 60 5.81 -27.37 7.80
N GLN A 61 7.05 -26.88 7.86
CA GLN A 61 8.00 -26.91 6.74
C GLN A 61 8.88 -28.17 6.65
N ALA A 62 8.67 -29.21 7.45
CA ALA A 62 9.55 -30.37 7.42
C ALA A 62 8.89 -31.57 6.73
N PRO A 63 9.61 -32.33 5.84
CA PRO A 63 9.05 -33.45 5.09
C PRO A 63 8.62 -34.65 5.95
N ALA A 64 8.66 -34.53 7.26
CA ALA A 64 8.40 -35.59 8.23
C ALA A 64 7.13 -35.38 9.10
N TYR A 65 6.39 -34.28 8.94
CA TYR A 65 5.23 -34.05 9.79
C TYR A 65 3.92 -34.34 9.04
N THR A 66 3.13 -35.27 9.56
CA THR A 66 1.70 -35.25 9.32
C THR A 66 1.09 -34.40 10.42
N ALA A 67 0.71 -33.16 10.11
CA ALA A 67 0.27 -32.21 11.12
C ALA A 67 -1.19 -31.80 10.89
N GLY A 68 -1.92 -31.59 11.97
CA GLY A 68 -3.34 -31.20 11.90
C GLY A 68 -3.90 -30.70 13.22
N ASN A 69 -5.21 -30.50 13.28
CA ASN A 69 -5.95 -30.00 14.43
C ASN A 69 -5.37 -28.65 14.95
N PRO A 70 -5.26 -27.61 14.11
CA PRO A 70 -4.72 -26.34 14.55
C PRO A 70 -5.64 -25.64 15.55
N SER A 71 -5.04 -24.95 16.52
CA SER A 71 -5.73 -24.04 17.44
C SER A 71 -4.96 -22.73 17.45
N ILE A 72 -5.56 -21.66 16.89
CA ILE A 72 -4.95 -20.34 16.74
C ILE A 72 -5.59 -19.33 17.69
N ALA A 73 -4.78 -18.45 18.26
CA ALA A 73 -5.23 -17.27 18.98
C ALA A 73 -4.31 -16.09 18.64
N VAL A 74 -4.85 -14.87 18.59
CA VAL A 74 -4.06 -13.65 18.42
C VAL A 74 -4.01 -12.90 19.75
N GLY A 75 -2.80 -12.54 20.15
CA GLY A 75 -2.54 -11.82 21.39
C GLY A 75 -2.87 -10.32 21.28
N SER A 76 -2.88 -9.66 22.43
CA SER A 76 -3.04 -8.19 22.51
C SER A 76 -1.88 -7.41 21.85
N ASP A 77 -0.79 -8.11 21.56
CA ASP A 77 0.40 -7.62 20.85
C ASP A 77 0.32 -7.77 19.31
N GLY A 78 -0.81 -8.28 18.79
CA GLY A 78 -0.99 -8.57 17.36
C GLY A 78 -0.25 -9.82 16.87
N VAL A 79 0.40 -10.58 17.76
CA VAL A 79 1.11 -11.81 17.41
C VAL A 79 0.11 -12.96 17.32
N ALA A 80 0.20 -13.75 16.24
CA ALA A 80 -0.53 -15.00 16.10
C ALA A 80 0.22 -16.14 16.79
N TYR A 81 -0.48 -16.89 17.65
CA TYR A 81 0.00 -18.03 18.44
C TYR A 81 -0.76 -19.27 17.98
N LEU A 82 -0.06 -20.34 17.65
CA LEU A 82 -0.65 -21.54 17.08
C LEU A 82 -0.14 -22.79 17.78
N ALA A 83 -1.07 -23.67 18.20
CA ALA A 83 -0.79 -25.03 18.59
C ALA A 83 -1.33 -26.01 17.55
N PHE A 84 -0.64 -27.12 17.32
CA PHE A 84 -1.06 -28.17 16.40
C PHE A 84 -0.54 -29.53 16.84
N ALA A 85 -1.21 -30.61 16.40
CA ALA A 85 -0.70 -31.98 16.56
C ALA A 85 0.14 -32.34 15.34
N GLY A 86 1.36 -32.89 15.53
CA GLY A 86 2.26 -33.26 14.44
C GLY A 86 3.02 -34.54 14.71
N TRP A 87 3.23 -35.37 13.68
CA TRP A 87 4.01 -36.59 13.82
C TRP A 87 5.51 -36.27 13.87
N ALA A 88 6.16 -36.63 14.97
CA ALA A 88 7.55 -36.33 15.23
C ALA A 88 8.50 -37.49 14.99
N GLY A 89 7.97 -38.65 14.60
CA GLY A 89 8.76 -39.83 14.28
C GLY A 89 8.21 -41.15 14.90
N PRO A 90 8.77 -42.31 14.48
CA PRO A 90 8.23 -43.59 14.89
C PRO A 90 8.44 -43.91 16.38
N THR A 91 9.33 -43.23 17.07
CA THR A 91 9.62 -43.44 18.48
C THR A 91 8.85 -42.50 19.42
N THR A 92 8.30 -41.41 18.91
CA THR A 92 7.60 -40.39 19.69
C THR A 92 6.13 -40.27 19.31
N GLY A 93 5.71 -40.82 18.18
CA GLY A 93 4.32 -40.72 17.71
C GLY A 93 3.92 -39.33 17.27
N THR A 94 2.67 -38.99 17.53
CA THR A 94 2.12 -37.65 17.31
C THR A 94 2.28 -36.84 18.59
N ASP A 95 2.91 -35.67 18.50
CA ASP A 95 3.16 -34.74 19.59
C ASP A 95 2.38 -33.42 19.40
N VAL A 96 2.27 -32.62 20.45
CA VAL A 96 1.73 -31.26 20.39
C VAL A 96 2.89 -30.27 20.22
N PHE A 97 2.77 -29.43 19.20
CA PHE A 97 3.71 -28.37 18.89
C PHE A 97 3.08 -27.00 19.01
N PHE A 98 3.93 -26.03 19.24
CA PHE A 98 3.59 -24.62 19.32
C PHE A 98 4.50 -23.79 18.41
N THR A 99 3.93 -22.78 17.76
CA THR A 99 4.68 -21.77 17.01
C THR A 99 3.97 -20.42 17.06
N LYS A 100 4.62 -19.34 16.61
CA LYS A 100 4.02 -18.02 16.54
C LYS A 100 4.57 -17.19 15.38
N SER A 101 3.81 -16.20 14.97
CA SER A 101 4.14 -15.22 13.92
C SER A 101 3.68 -13.83 14.29
N SER A 102 4.50 -12.82 14.02
CA SER A 102 4.15 -11.40 14.20
C SER A 102 3.51 -10.78 12.96
N ASN A 103 3.44 -11.49 11.84
CA ASN A 103 2.93 -10.96 10.57
C ASN A 103 2.10 -11.99 9.78
N GLY A 104 1.77 -13.15 10.37
CA GLY A 104 1.04 -14.23 9.70
C GLY A 104 1.76 -14.89 8.52
N ARG A 105 3.03 -14.55 8.25
CA ARG A 105 3.76 -15.03 7.07
C ARG A 105 5.06 -15.72 7.41
N THR A 106 5.71 -15.27 8.44
CA THR A 106 6.97 -15.85 8.92
C THR A 106 6.74 -16.44 10.30
N TRP A 107 6.73 -17.76 10.37
CA TRP A 107 6.50 -18.52 11.58
C TRP A 107 7.83 -18.96 12.20
N MET A 108 7.91 -18.93 13.52
CA MET A 108 9.08 -19.46 14.26
C MET A 108 9.14 -20.98 14.12
N PRO A 109 10.33 -21.59 14.23
CA PRO A 109 10.42 -23.05 14.30
C PRO A 109 9.52 -23.60 15.42
N PRO A 110 8.74 -24.68 15.19
CA PRO A 110 7.86 -25.23 16.17
C PRO A 110 8.59 -25.76 17.41
N VAL A 111 8.03 -25.47 18.59
CA VAL A 111 8.50 -25.95 19.88
C VAL A 111 7.56 -27.05 20.37
N ARG A 112 8.11 -28.21 20.78
CA ARG A 112 7.31 -29.29 21.37
C ARG A 112 6.78 -28.88 22.75
N VAL A 113 5.50 -29.09 22.99
CA VAL A 113 4.78 -28.72 24.21
C VAL A 113 4.76 -29.85 25.23
N ASN A 114 4.42 -31.07 24.78
CA ASN A 114 4.38 -32.23 25.65
C ASN A 114 5.79 -32.75 25.95
N ASN A 115 5.98 -33.22 27.18
CA ASN A 115 7.27 -33.79 27.63
C ASN A 115 7.28 -35.33 27.64
N ASP A 116 6.28 -35.94 27.07
CA ASP A 116 6.19 -37.37 26.94
C ASP A 116 7.21 -37.94 25.94
N ALA A 117 7.83 -39.07 26.27
CA ALA A 117 8.82 -39.75 25.42
C ALA A 117 8.31 -41.06 24.84
N THR A 118 7.02 -41.36 25.02
CA THR A 118 6.37 -42.56 24.48
C THR A 118 5.89 -42.36 23.05
N ALA A 119 5.55 -43.46 22.36
CA ALA A 119 4.98 -43.40 21.00
C ALA A 119 3.45 -43.21 20.99
N PHE A 120 2.84 -42.94 22.12
CA PHE A 120 1.42 -42.66 22.18
C PHE A 120 1.09 -41.28 21.60
N ALA A 121 -0.10 -41.16 21.02
CA ALA A 121 -0.53 -39.95 20.36
C ALA A 121 -0.98 -38.87 21.35
N GLN A 122 -0.52 -37.66 21.09
CA GLN A 122 -1.05 -36.41 21.68
C GLN A 122 -1.73 -35.62 20.57
N THR A 123 -3.05 -35.34 20.75
CA THR A 123 -3.91 -34.82 19.69
C THR A 123 -4.84 -33.72 20.20
N ASN A 124 -5.53 -33.04 19.28
CA ASN A 124 -6.59 -32.07 19.56
C ASN A 124 -6.17 -30.98 20.57
N PRO A 125 -5.07 -30.26 20.34
CA PRO A 125 -4.69 -29.18 21.22
C PRO A 125 -5.73 -28.06 21.22
N SER A 126 -5.96 -27.49 22.40
CA SER A 126 -6.72 -26.26 22.60
C SER A 126 -5.81 -25.21 23.22
N LEU A 127 -5.67 -24.06 22.55
CA LEU A 127 -4.81 -22.94 22.94
C LEU A 127 -5.66 -21.79 23.45
N ALA A 128 -5.25 -21.17 24.54
CA ALA A 128 -5.82 -19.93 25.06
C ALA A 128 -4.70 -19.00 25.55
N LEU A 129 -4.92 -17.69 25.41
CA LEU A 129 -4.03 -16.64 25.87
C LEU A 129 -4.67 -15.90 27.04
N ASP A 130 -3.84 -15.44 27.97
CA ASP A 130 -4.26 -14.46 28.96
C ASP A 130 -3.96 -13.01 28.48
N SER A 131 -4.36 -12.01 29.26
CA SER A 131 -4.12 -10.59 28.93
C SER A 131 -2.65 -10.19 28.84
N GLY A 132 -1.73 -11.00 29.37
CA GLY A 132 -0.28 -10.84 29.30
C GLY A 132 0.35 -11.66 28.16
N ASN A 133 -0.47 -12.27 27.27
CA ASN A 133 -0.04 -13.16 26.21
C ASN A 133 0.73 -14.40 26.72
N ASN A 134 0.49 -14.82 27.96
CA ASN A 134 0.95 -16.13 28.40
C ASN A 134 0.11 -17.22 27.73
N ILE A 135 0.76 -18.29 27.33
CA ILE A 135 0.21 -19.33 26.49
C ILE A 135 -0.19 -20.53 27.34
N SER A 136 -1.47 -20.89 27.28
CA SER A 136 -2.02 -22.08 27.92
C SER A 136 -2.44 -23.07 26.83
N ILE A 137 -2.00 -24.32 26.93
CA ILE A 137 -2.32 -25.38 25.96
C ILE A 137 -2.76 -26.62 26.72
N ALA A 138 -3.94 -27.17 26.39
CA ALA A 138 -4.38 -28.49 26.82
C ALA A 138 -4.55 -29.40 25.60
N TRP A 139 -4.39 -30.70 25.78
CA TRP A 139 -4.49 -31.68 24.71
C TRP A 139 -5.00 -33.04 25.22
N VAL A 140 -5.44 -33.90 24.30
CA VAL A 140 -5.76 -35.30 24.54
C VAL A 140 -4.49 -36.12 24.43
N ASP A 141 -4.17 -36.91 25.44
CA ASP A 141 -2.91 -37.63 25.58
C ASP A 141 -3.13 -39.12 25.86
N GLY A 142 -2.53 -39.96 25.05
CA GLY A 142 -2.67 -41.43 25.15
C GLY A 142 -1.62 -42.12 26.03
N ARG A 143 -0.71 -41.38 26.72
CA ARG A 143 0.47 -41.97 27.43
C ARG A 143 0.14 -42.97 28.52
N SER A 144 -1.07 -42.95 29.06
CA SER A 144 -1.57 -43.89 30.11
C SER A 144 -2.35 -45.07 29.56
N MET A 145 -2.32 -45.36 28.25
CA MET A 145 -3.15 -46.31 27.51
C MET A 145 -4.66 -45.97 27.49
N ASN A 146 -5.08 -44.95 28.20
CA ASN A 146 -6.33 -44.23 28.05
C ASN A 146 -6.03 -42.85 27.46
N GLN A 147 -7.08 -42.24 26.95
CA GLN A 147 -7.00 -40.83 26.58
C GLN A 147 -7.33 -40.00 27.80
N ASP A 148 -6.37 -39.18 28.22
CA ASP A 148 -6.49 -38.23 29.34
C ASP A 148 -6.25 -36.82 28.89
N ILE A 149 -6.68 -35.82 29.66
CA ILE A 149 -6.46 -34.41 29.36
C ILE A 149 -5.22 -33.93 30.11
N TRP A 150 -4.24 -33.46 29.34
CA TRP A 150 -3.02 -32.88 29.88
C TRP A 150 -2.92 -31.39 29.49
N PHE A 151 -2.13 -30.66 30.27
CA PHE A 151 -1.96 -29.21 30.17
C PHE A 151 -0.52 -28.81 30.35
N SER A 152 -0.12 -27.70 29.69
CA SER A 152 1.14 -27.01 29.93
C SER A 152 1.01 -25.52 29.63
N ARG A 153 1.82 -24.70 30.27
CA ARG A 153 1.81 -23.24 30.13
C ARG A 153 3.18 -22.71 29.81
N SER A 154 3.25 -21.63 29.01
CA SER A 154 4.44 -20.83 28.78
C SER A 154 4.19 -19.38 29.20
N THR A 155 5.12 -18.81 29.98
CA THR A 155 5.14 -17.39 30.39
C THR A 155 6.31 -16.63 29.80
N ASN A 156 7.05 -17.24 28.84
CA ASN A 156 8.20 -16.66 28.17
C ASN A 156 8.01 -16.56 26.66
N GLY A 157 6.75 -16.41 26.21
CA GLY A 157 6.40 -16.24 24.81
C GLY A 157 6.62 -17.50 23.97
N GLY A 158 6.46 -18.70 24.56
CA GLY A 158 6.55 -20.00 23.88
C GLY A 158 7.97 -20.51 23.69
N GLN A 159 9.00 -19.90 24.29
CA GLN A 159 10.37 -20.42 24.23
C GLN A 159 10.50 -21.75 24.98
N SER A 160 9.75 -21.93 26.05
CA SER A 160 9.62 -23.17 26.79
C SER A 160 8.27 -23.28 27.44
N PHE A 161 7.88 -24.52 27.77
CA PHE A 161 6.62 -24.85 28.43
C PHE A 161 6.90 -25.49 29.80
N SER A 162 5.96 -25.34 30.74
CA SER A 162 6.01 -25.95 32.07
C SER A 162 5.98 -27.48 31.98
N ALA A 163 6.29 -28.17 33.09
CA ALA A 163 6.00 -29.60 33.23
C ALA A 163 4.51 -29.85 32.93
N ASN A 164 4.22 -30.96 32.26
CA ASN A 164 2.84 -31.31 31.93
C ASN A 164 2.05 -31.67 33.19
N VAL A 165 0.81 -31.20 33.28
CA VAL A 165 -0.11 -31.38 34.41
C VAL A 165 -1.36 -32.12 33.93
N LEU A 166 -1.77 -33.14 34.66
CA LEU A 166 -3.02 -33.89 34.42
C LEU A 166 -4.21 -33.02 34.84
N VAL A 167 -5.14 -32.76 33.90
CA VAL A 167 -6.35 -31.95 34.14
C VAL A 167 -7.46 -32.78 34.75
N ASN A 168 -7.75 -33.96 34.18
CA ASN A 168 -8.73 -34.88 34.70
C ASN A 168 -8.09 -35.75 35.81
N LEU A 169 -8.56 -35.63 37.03
CA LEU A 169 -8.02 -36.43 38.13
C LEU A 169 -8.58 -37.86 38.16
N VAL A 170 -9.62 -38.13 37.38
CA VAL A 170 -10.20 -39.47 37.18
C VAL A 170 -9.79 -39.97 35.79
N THR A 171 -8.93 -40.97 35.75
CA THR A 171 -8.31 -41.49 34.52
C THR A 171 -8.95 -42.80 34.00
N THR A 172 -10.16 -43.13 34.50
CA THR A 172 -10.91 -44.29 34.01
C THR A 172 -11.64 -43.93 32.71
N ASN A 173 -11.53 -44.80 31.71
CA ASN A 173 -12.10 -44.63 30.38
C ASN A 173 -11.51 -43.38 29.63
N ALA A 174 -12.05 -43.05 28.48
CA ALA A 174 -11.48 -41.98 27.64
C ALA A 174 -12.02 -40.60 28.00
N GLN A 175 -11.13 -39.63 28.00
CA GLN A 175 -11.41 -38.20 28.04
C GLN A 175 -10.91 -37.58 26.72
N THR A 176 -11.81 -36.89 26.02
CA THR A 176 -11.54 -36.39 24.64
C THR A 176 -12.07 -34.97 24.44
N GLU A 177 -11.82 -34.36 23.29
CA GLU A 177 -12.43 -33.10 22.84
C GLU A 177 -12.26 -31.94 23.83
N VAL A 178 -11.04 -31.77 24.38
CA VAL A 178 -10.76 -30.71 25.35
C VAL A 178 -10.87 -29.33 24.73
N ARG A 179 -11.43 -28.39 25.50
CA ARG A 179 -11.39 -26.95 25.24
C ARG A 179 -11.05 -26.21 26.51
N ILE A 180 -10.21 -25.14 26.37
CA ILE A 180 -9.81 -24.29 27.49
C ILE A 180 -10.10 -22.82 27.23
N ALA A 181 -10.32 -22.09 28.30
CA ALA A 181 -10.38 -20.62 28.29
C ALA A 181 -9.68 -20.08 29.54
N VAL A 182 -9.05 -18.92 29.41
CA VAL A 182 -8.44 -18.19 30.55
C VAL A 182 -9.35 -17.05 30.95
N ASP A 183 -9.48 -16.83 32.26
CA ASP A 183 -10.27 -15.71 32.78
C ASP A 183 -9.67 -14.38 32.30
N PRO A 184 -10.45 -13.47 31.70
CA PRO A 184 -9.93 -12.25 31.08
C PRO A 184 -9.34 -11.24 32.07
N VAL A 185 -9.61 -11.41 33.38
CA VAL A 185 -9.15 -10.54 34.48
C VAL A 185 -8.08 -11.20 35.33
N ASP A 186 -8.15 -12.53 35.46
CA ASP A 186 -7.28 -13.31 36.35
C ASP A 186 -6.51 -14.38 35.57
N SER A 187 -5.29 -14.04 35.19
CA SER A 187 -4.43 -14.90 34.37
C SER A 187 -4.06 -16.25 35.05
N MET A 188 -4.29 -16.38 36.36
CA MET A 188 -4.06 -17.61 37.09
C MET A 188 -5.25 -18.56 37.07
N LEU A 189 -6.43 -18.06 36.63
CA LEU A 189 -7.64 -18.85 36.57
C LEU A 189 -7.83 -19.38 35.13
N ILE A 190 -7.68 -20.70 35.00
CA ILE A 190 -7.81 -21.45 33.76
C ILE A 190 -8.97 -22.42 33.87
N HIS A 191 -9.85 -22.42 32.86
CA HIS A 191 -11.00 -23.25 32.77
C HIS A 191 -10.81 -24.31 31.68
N ALA A 192 -11.17 -25.57 31.95
CA ALA A 192 -11.13 -26.66 31.01
C ALA A 192 -12.45 -27.43 30.99
N VAL A 193 -12.92 -27.80 29.80
CA VAL A 193 -14.05 -28.71 29.59
C VAL A 193 -13.65 -29.81 28.62
N TRP A 194 -14.23 -30.97 28.77
CA TRP A 194 -13.97 -32.13 27.91
C TRP A 194 -15.15 -33.10 27.88
N THR A 195 -15.16 -33.98 26.89
CA THR A 195 -16.04 -35.14 26.82
C THR A 195 -15.42 -36.27 27.60
N ASP A 196 -16.18 -36.88 28.51
CA ASP A 196 -15.70 -37.87 29.48
C ASP A 196 -16.63 -39.12 29.50
N THR A 197 -16.03 -40.27 29.32
CA THR A 197 -16.76 -41.54 29.29
C THR A 197 -16.61 -42.36 30.59
N ARG A 198 -16.25 -41.73 31.72
CA ARG A 198 -16.05 -42.40 33.02
C ARG A 198 -17.29 -43.09 33.56
N ALA A 199 -18.50 -42.62 33.23
CA ALA A 199 -19.75 -43.30 33.51
C ALA A 199 -19.94 -44.39 32.45
N ALA A 200 -19.91 -45.66 32.85
CA ALA A 200 -19.98 -46.77 31.93
C ALA A 200 -21.23 -46.70 31.03
N GLY A 201 -21.00 -46.48 29.71
CA GLY A 201 -22.01 -46.59 28.66
C GLY A 201 -22.47 -45.27 28.05
N ASN A 202 -22.08 -44.11 28.56
CA ASN A 202 -22.36 -42.79 27.93
C ASN A 202 -21.25 -41.77 28.15
N ALA A 203 -21.20 -40.79 27.27
CA ALA A 203 -20.33 -39.64 27.36
C ALA A 203 -21.04 -38.44 28.03
N ASP A 204 -20.37 -37.78 28.95
CA ASP A 204 -20.85 -36.59 29.66
C ASP A 204 -19.85 -35.44 29.47
N ILE A 205 -20.28 -34.20 29.70
CA ILE A 205 -19.40 -33.02 29.72
C ILE A 205 -18.91 -32.75 31.14
N TYR A 206 -17.58 -32.77 31.30
CA TYR A 206 -16.92 -32.46 32.56
C TYR A 206 -16.13 -31.16 32.46
N TYR A 207 -15.94 -30.53 33.62
CA TYR A 207 -15.26 -29.29 33.81
C TYR A 207 -14.28 -29.36 34.99
N ALA A 208 -13.14 -28.74 34.86
CA ALA A 208 -12.22 -28.41 35.95
C ALA A 208 -11.63 -27.03 35.76
N ASN A 209 -11.14 -26.42 36.84
CA ASN A 209 -10.39 -25.18 36.78
C ASN A 209 -9.07 -25.27 37.55
N SER A 210 -8.11 -24.46 37.15
CA SER A 210 -6.92 -24.14 37.92
C SER A 210 -7.02 -22.71 38.46
N THR A 211 -6.54 -22.47 39.67
CA THR A 211 -6.44 -21.15 40.31
C THR A 211 -5.02 -20.73 40.58
N ASP A 212 -4.05 -21.51 40.12
CA ASP A 212 -2.59 -21.34 40.32
C ASP A 212 -1.82 -21.27 39.01
N GLY A 213 -2.50 -20.89 37.92
CA GLY A 213 -1.88 -20.74 36.60
C GLY A 213 -1.57 -22.06 35.89
N GLY A 214 -2.30 -23.13 36.23
CA GLY A 214 -2.15 -24.45 35.62
C GLY A 214 -1.11 -25.34 36.28
N LEU A 215 -0.62 -24.99 37.48
CA LEU A 215 0.27 -25.86 38.26
C LEU A 215 -0.50 -27.04 38.85
N SER A 216 -1.81 -26.87 39.11
CA SER A 216 -2.72 -27.92 39.46
C SER A 216 -4.15 -27.61 38.99
N PHE A 217 -5.00 -28.63 38.87
CA PHE A 217 -6.42 -28.50 38.59
C PHE A 217 -7.26 -29.02 39.72
N ASN A 218 -8.36 -28.35 40.01
CA ASN A 218 -9.36 -28.78 41.00
C ASN A 218 -10.11 -30.04 40.53
N PRO A 219 -10.70 -30.81 41.44
CA PRO A 219 -11.53 -31.94 41.07
C PRO A 219 -12.62 -31.59 40.07
N SER A 220 -12.79 -32.42 39.05
CA SER A 220 -13.74 -32.20 37.98
C SER A 220 -15.18 -32.38 38.44
N SER A 221 -16.09 -31.57 37.88
CA SER A 221 -17.54 -31.65 38.07
C SER A 221 -18.25 -31.84 36.73
N ARG A 222 -19.40 -32.53 36.72
CA ARG A 222 -20.22 -32.69 35.51
C ARG A 222 -20.95 -31.37 35.21
N VAL A 223 -20.95 -30.96 33.93
CA VAL A 223 -21.64 -29.77 33.45
C VAL A 223 -23.05 -30.04 33.02
N ASN A 224 -23.29 -31.12 32.25
CA ASN A 224 -24.65 -31.48 31.82
C ASN A 224 -25.50 -31.99 32.97
N ASN A 225 -26.80 -31.72 32.91
CA ASN A 225 -27.77 -32.02 33.98
C ASN A 225 -28.72 -33.16 33.67
N ASP A 226 -28.54 -33.90 32.60
CA ASP A 226 -29.38 -35.03 32.31
C ASP A 226 -29.10 -36.19 33.25
N ALA A 227 -30.16 -36.97 33.58
CA ALA A 227 -30.08 -38.16 34.42
C ALA A 227 -30.13 -39.47 33.61
N GLY A 228 -30.16 -39.33 32.28
CA GLY A 228 -30.27 -40.45 31.35
C GLY A 228 -28.91 -40.99 30.92
N GLY A 229 -28.91 -42.02 30.08
CA GLY A 229 -27.73 -42.60 29.46
C GLY A 229 -27.50 -42.09 28.04
N ALA A 230 -27.85 -40.81 27.77
CA ALA A 230 -27.62 -40.19 26.47
C ALA A 230 -26.23 -39.62 26.39
N ASP A 231 -25.63 -39.63 25.20
CA ASP A 231 -24.30 -39.08 24.96
C ASP A 231 -24.31 -37.53 24.83
N GLN A 232 -23.36 -36.90 25.49
CA GLN A 232 -23.01 -35.52 25.33
C GLN A 232 -21.56 -35.43 24.85
N GLY A 233 -21.28 -34.51 23.90
CA GLY A 233 -19.95 -34.38 23.32
C GLY A 233 -19.70 -33.04 22.63
N ALA A 234 -18.51 -32.86 22.08
CA ALA A 234 -18.06 -31.67 21.38
C ALA A 234 -18.26 -30.38 22.20
N PRO A 235 -17.76 -30.29 23.47
CA PRO A 235 -17.92 -29.08 24.27
C PRO A 235 -17.12 -27.91 23.70
N ALA A 236 -17.66 -26.70 23.88
CA ALA A 236 -16.94 -25.46 23.69
C ALA A 236 -17.12 -24.52 24.90
N ILE A 237 -16.13 -23.72 25.24
CA ILE A 237 -16.09 -22.87 26.42
C ILE A 237 -15.63 -21.46 26.07
N ALA A 238 -16.25 -20.47 26.71
CA ALA A 238 -15.78 -19.09 26.70
C ALA A 238 -16.04 -18.44 28.06
N VAL A 239 -15.22 -17.41 28.39
CA VAL A 239 -15.37 -16.63 29.62
C VAL A 239 -15.74 -15.21 29.27
N ALA A 240 -16.83 -14.72 29.82
CA ALA A 240 -17.31 -13.36 29.58
C ALA A 240 -16.46 -12.30 30.33
N PRO A 241 -16.50 -11.03 29.93
CA PRO A 241 -15.79 -9.95 30.64
C PRO A 241 -16.23 -9.79 32.12
N ASN A 242 -17.45 -10.20 32.48
CA ASN A 242 -17.95 -10.25 33.84
C ASN A 242 -17.51 -11.52 34.60
N ARG A 243 -16.67 -12.36 33.99
CA ARG A 243 -16.13 -13.63 34.51
C ARG A 243 -17.13 -14.79 34.59
N ASP A 244 -18.31 -14.68 33.96
CA ASP A 244 -19.21 -15.79 33.78
C ASP A 244 -18.62 -16.79 32.79
N VAL A 245 -18.62 -18.06 33.17
CA VAL A 245 -18.15 -19.15 32.30
C VAL A 245 -19.34 -19.67 31.51
N GLN A 246 -19.21 -19.73 30.20
CA GLN A 246 -20.22 -20.25 29.28
C GLN A 246 -19.73 -21.55 28.65
N VAL A 247 -20.53 -22.60 28.68
CA VAL A 247 -20.24 -23.88 28.03
C VAL A 247 -21.40 -24.25 27.13
N VAL A 248 -21.11 -24.68 25.91
CA VAL A 248 -22.08 -25.27 24.98
C VAL A 248 -21.59 -26.65 24.56
N TRP A 249 -22.54 -27.55 24.24
CA TRP A 249 -22.20 -28.91 23.83
C TRP A 249 -23.30 -29.52 22.95
N ARG A 250 -22.97 -30.56 22.20
CA ARG A 250 -23.93 -31.44 21.53
C ARG A 250 -24.56 -32.40 22.58
N ASP A 251 -25.86 -32.52 22.57
CA ASP A 251 -26.61 -33.34 23.53
C ASP A 251 -27.60 -34.26 22.84
N ALA A 252 -27.55 -35.56 23.14
CA ALA A 252 -28.39 -36.58 22.54
C ALA A 252 -29.60 -36.96 23.40
N ARG A 253 -29.88 -36.23 24.52
CA ARG A 253 -31.01 -36.62 25.42
C ARG A 253 -32.37 -36.62 24.73
N SER A 254 -32.55 -35.88 23.68
CA SER A 254 -33.76 -35.78 22.86
C SER A 254 -33.64 -36.54 21.53
N ALA A 255 -32.60 -37.30 21.29
CA ALA A 255 -32.25 -37.85 19.96
C ALA A 255 -33.34 -38.75 19.35
N ALA A 256 -34.12 -39.43 20.16
CA ALA A 256 -35.25 -40.27 19.69
C ALA A 256 -36.40 -39.46 19.05
N THR A 257 -36.52 -38.17 19.37
CA THR A 257 -37.66 -37.32 18.98
C THR A 257 -37.26 -36.03 18.27
N LYS A 258 -36.04 -35.55 18.51
CA LYS A 258 -35.57 -34.26 17.99
C LYS A 258 -34.19 -34.31 17.35
N GLY A 259 -33.51 -35.45 17.30
CA GLY A 259 -32.11 -35.52 16.95
C GLY A 259 -31.19 -35.07 18.09
N THR A 260 -29.94 -34.74 17.77
CA THR A 260 -29.03 -34.09 18.73
C THR A 260 -29.22 -32.58 18.67
N ASP A 261 -29.27 -31.92 19.83
CA ASP A 261 -29.43 -30.48 19.97
C ASP A 261 -28.13 -29.83 20.53
N ILE A 262 -27.96 -28.51 20.37
CA ILE A 262 -26.93 -27.74 21.04
C ILE A 262 -27.49 -27.20 22.37
N TYR A 263 -26.89 -27.66 23.46
CA TYR A 263 -27.26 -27.24 24.82
C TYR A 263 -26.24 -26.22 25.36
N ALA A 264 -26.67 -25.45 26.36
CA ALA A 264 -25.86 -24.44 27.02
C ALA A 264 -26.00 -24.47 28.54
N ALA A 265 -24.93 -24.13 29.25
CA ALA A 265 -24.93 -23.81 30.66
C ALA A 265 -23.98 -22.65 30.95
N ARG A 266 -24.31 -21.88 31.99
CA ARG A 266 -23.43 -20.81 32.49
C ARG A 266 -23.11 -21.01 33.96
N SER A 267 -21.94 -20.53 34.38
CA SER A 267 -21.56 -20.44 35.78
C SER A 267 -21.18 -19.01 36.13
N THR A 268 -21.75 -18.45 37.16
CA THR A 268 -21.45 -17.13 37.72
C THR A 268 -20.46 -17.20 38.87
N ASN A 269 -20.01 -18.39 39.23
CA ASN A 269 -19.13 -18.69 40.38
C ASN A 269 -17.94 -19.57 39.98
N ARG A 270 -17.38 -19.32 38.76
CA ARG A 270 -16.14 -19.96 38.24
C ARG A 270 -16.24 -21.49 38.12
N GLY A 271 -17.41 -22.00 37.71
CA GLY A 271 -17.65 -23.43 37.50
C GLY A 271 -18.06 -24.23 38.75
N ALA A 272 -18.25 -23.57 39.90
CA ALA A 272 -18.67 -24.26 41.11
C ALA A 272 -20.10 -24.78 41.03
N THR A 273 -20.96 -24.05 40.33
CA THR A 273 -22.35 -24.48 40.02
C THR A 273 -22.76 -24.01 38.62
N TRP A 274 -23.65 -24.74 37.99
CA TRP A 274 -24.15 -24.49 36.64
C TRP A 274 -25.61 -24.08 36.64
N ILE A 275 -25.94 -23.08 35.82
CA ILE A 275 -27.27 -22.53 35.59
C ILE A 275 -27.64 -22.83 34.13
N TYR A 276 -28.82 -23.39 33.91
CA TYR A 276 -29.30 -23.75 32.58
C TYR A 276 -30.33 -22.75 32.11
N PRO A 277 -30.38 -22.37 30.82
CA PRO A 277 -31.46 -21.59 30.25
C PRO A 277 -32.81 -22.27 30.46
N ALA A 278 -33.93 -21.50 30.48
CA ALA A 278 -35.28 -22.05 30.59
C ALA A 278 -35.61 -22.96 29.39
N THR A 279 -35.09 -22.61 28.19
CA THR A 279 -34.98 -23.50 27.05
C THR A 279 -33.51 -23.90 26.97
N PRO A 280 -33.14 -25.15 27.36
CA PRO A 280 -31.75 -25.51 27.56
C PRO A 280 -30.96 -25.64 26.24
N TRP A 281 -31.62 -25.64 25.09
CA TRP A 281 -30.98 -25.67 23.75
C TRP A 281 -30.84 -24.29 23.16
N VAL A 282 -29.78 -24.13 22.36
CA VAL A 282 -29.40 -22.91 21.67
C VAL A 282 -30.07 -22.81 20.30
N ASN A 283 -30.19 -23.95 19.59
CA ASN A 283 -30.87 -24.05 18.30
C ASN A 283 -32.39 -23.93 18.49
N ASP A 284 -33.06 -23.31 17.52
CA ASP A 284 -34.51 -23.11 17.50
C ASP A 284 -35.25 -24.10 16.60
N ASP A 285 -34.54 -25.11 16.11
CA ASP A 285 -35.13 -26.15 15.29
C ASP A 285 -36.11 -27.03 16.08
N SER A 286 -37.26 -27.35 15.49
CA SER A 286 -38.28 -28.21 16.07
C SER A 286 -38.34 -29.60 15.41
N GLY A 287 -37.48 -29.83 14.38
CA GLY A 287 -37.40 -31.09 13.62
C GLY A 287 -36.67 -32.20 14.38
N ASN A 288 -36.72 -33.42 13.83
CA ASN A 288 -35.94 -34.57 14.32
C ASN A 288 -34.66 -34.66 13.45
N VAL A 289 -33.78 -33.66 13.58
CA VAL A 289 -32.52 -33.55 12.83
C VAL A 289 -31.35 -33.21 13.76
N ALA A 290 -30.18 -33.55 13.35
CA ALA A 290 -28.98 -33.37 14.17
C ALA A 290 -28.44 -31.95 14.12
N GLN A 291 -27.97 -31.42 15.24
CA GLN A 291 -27.07 -30.30 15.40
C GLN A 291 -25.78 -30.79 16.06
N GLN A 292 -24.65 -30.39 15.52
CA GLN A 292 -23.34 -30.94 15.91
C GLN A 292 -22.24 -29.85 15.94
N GLU A 293 -21.10 -30.17 16.56
CA GLU A 293 -19.88 -29.39 16.52
C GLU A 293 -20.06 -27.90 16.90
N PRO A 294 -20.65 -27.58 18.06
CA PRO A 294 -20.83 -26.20 18.46
C PRO A 294 -19.49 -25.52 18.76
N THR A 295 -19.42 -24.23 18.44
CA THR A 295 -18.34 -23.32 18.82
C THR A 295 -18.93 -22.07 19.46
N ILE A 296 -18.20 -21.42 20.38
CA ILE A 296 -18.66 -20.27 21.14
C ILE A 296 -17.63 -19.17 21.16
N ALA A 297 -18.06 -17.92 21.04
CA ALA A 297 -17.26 -16.73 21.28
C ALA A 297 -18.08 -15.69 22.07
N ILE A 298 -17.39 -14.85 22.83
CA ILE A 298 -18.00 -13.75 23.58
C ILE A 298 -17.24 -12.47 23.25
N ASP A 299 -17.96 -11.42 22.87
CA ASP A 299 -17.37 -10.12 22.60
C ASP A 299 -17.09 -9.32 23.89
N ARG A 300 -16.44 -8.18 23.74
CA ARG A 300 -16.12 -7.28 24.86
C ARG A 300 -17.37 -6.67 25.53
N ALA A 301 -18.51 -6.66 24.86
CA ALA A 301 -19.78 -6.21 25.41
C ALA A 301 -20.49 -7.31 26.22
N GLY A 302 -19.98 -8.55 26.19
CA GLY A 302 -20.55 -9.71 26.83
C GLY A 302 -21.65 -10.38 26.01
N THR A 303 -21.79 -10.06 24.72
CA THR A 303 -22.67 -10.76 23.79
C THR A 303 -22.05 -12.11 23.46
N ILE A 304 -22.84 -13.17 23.61
CA ILE A 304 -22.45 -14.55 23.35
C ILE A 304 -22.91 -14.92 21.93
N TYR A 305 -22.01 -15.50 21.16
CA TYR A 305 -22.29 -16.05 19.85
C TYR A 305 -21.95 -17.54 19.86
N VAL A 306 -22.86 -18.36 19.27
CA VAL A 306 -22.68 -19.80 19.11
C VAL A 306 -22.91 -20.13 17.64
N ALA A 307 -22.06 -20.92 17.03
CA ALA A 307 -22.25 -21.46 15.68
C ALA A 307 -22.15 -23.00 15.73
N TRP A 308 -22.81 -23.67 14.81
CA TRP A 308 -22.85 -25.14 14.76
C TRP A 308 -23.15 -25.68 13.37
N THR A 309 -22.87 -26.95 13.15
CA THR A 309 -23.26 -27.75 11.99
C THR A 309 -24.72 -28.21 12.16
N ASP A 310 -25.62 -27.87 11.22
CA ASP A 310 -27.06 -28.04 11.33
C ASP A 310 -27.66 -28.82 10.16
N PHE A 311 -28.37 -29.88 10.40
CA PHE A 311 -28.99 -30.73 9.39
C PHE A 311 -30.45 -30.38 9.08
N ARG A 312 -30.98 -29.21 9.54
CA ARG A 312 -32.39 -28.85 9.32
C ARG A 312 -32.77 -28.66 7.84
N SER A 313 -31.80 -28.39 6.96
CA SER A 313 -32.04 -28.28 5.53
C SER A 313 -32.04 -29.61 4.77
N GLY A 314 -31.82 -30.74 5.43
CA GLY A 314 -31.77 -32.09 4.84
C GLY A 314 -30.48 -32.85 5.17
N PRO A 315 -30.08 -33.84 4.36
CA PRO A 315 -28.91 -34.68 4.64
C PRO A 315 -27.57 -33.94 4.48
N ASN A 316 -27.61 -32.78 3.90
CA ASN A 316 -26.41 -31.92 3.72
C ASN A 316 -26.49 -30.80 4.76
N PRO A 317 -25.55 -30.77 5.71
CA PRO A 317 -25.60 -29.78 6.78
C PRO A 317 -25.18 -28.40 6.29
N ASP A 318 -25.73 -27.39 6.93
CA ASP A 318 -25.37 -25.96 6.82
C ASP A 318 -24.74 -25.46 8.12
N ILE A 319 -24.13 -24.29 8.09
CA ILE A 319 -23.68 -23.58 9.28
C ILE A 319 -24.73 -22.59 9.72
N TYR A 320 -25.18 -22.77 10.98
CA TYR A 320 -26.09 -21.85 11.65
C TYR A 320 -25.42 -21.17 12.83
N ALA A 321 -25.94 -20.02 13.21
CA ALA A 321 -25.50 -19.27 14.38
C ALA A 321 -26.67 -18.66 15.13
N ALA A 322 -26.51 -18.50 16.44
CA ALA A 322 -27.41 -17.75 17.31
C ALA A 322 -26.62 -16.89 18.29
N ARG A 323 -27.26 -15.83 18.78
CA ARG A 323 -26.65 -14.94 19.78
C ARG A 323 -27.48 -14.80 21.03
N SER A 324 -26.81 -14.52 22.16
CA SER A 324 -27.44 -14.12 23.41
C SER A 324 -26.90 -12.77 23.88
N THR A 325 -27.80 -11.82 24.12
CA THR A 325 -27.52 -10.54 24.77
C THR A 325 -27.92 -10.52 26.24
N SER A 326 -28.40 -11.68 26.75
CA SER A 326 -28.86 -11.85 28.11
C SER A 326 -27.86 -12.62 29.01
N GLY A 327 -26.60 -12.72 28.59
CA GLY A 327 -25.56 -13.46 29.31
C GLY A 327 -25.82 -14.97 29.34
N GLY A 328 -26.39 -15.54 28.28
CA GLY A 328 -26.69 -16.99 28.16
C GLY A 328 -28.00 -17.44 28.83
N VAL A 329 -28.84 -16.48 29.26
CA VAL A 329 -30.17 -16.83 29.82
C VAL A 329 -31.14 -17.29 28.73
N SER A 330 -31.03 -16.72 27.54
CA SER A 330 -31.77 -17.09 26.34
C SER A 330 -30.97 -16.80 25.10
N PHE A 331 -31.24 -17.54 24.04
CA PHE A 331 -30.66 -17.30 22.71
C PHE A 331 -31.77 -16.80 21.76
N GLY A 332 -31.38 -15.93 20.81
CA GLY A 332 -32.25 -15.45 19.73
C GLY A 332 -32.47 -16.51 18.65
N ALA A 333 -33.26 -16.16 17.63
CA ALA A 333 -33.48 -17.04 16.49
C ALA A 333 -32.13 -17.37 15.77
N SER A 334 -32.05 -18.62 15.31
CA SER A 334 -30.93 -19.12 14.55
C SER A 334 -30.92 -18.53 13.12
N VAL A 335 -29.79 -18.15 12.64
CA VAL A 335 -29.61 -17.67 11.27
C VAL A 335 -28.59 -18.51 10.51
N LYS A 336 -28.87 -18.79 9.23
CA LYS A 336 -27.92 -19.48 8.35
C LYS A 336 -26.75 -18.55 8.04
N VAL A 337 -25.50 -19.05 8.14
CA VAL A 337 -24.26 -18.32 7.93
C VAL A 337 -23.75 -18.48 6.49
N ASN A 338 -23.75 -19.72 5.97
CA ASN A 338 -23.33 -19.98 4.61
C ASN A 338 -24.39 -19.52 3.60
N ASP A 339 -23.94 -18.98 2.46
CA ASP A 339 -24.79 -18.36 1.43
C ASP A 339 -25.09 -19.26 0.23
N ASP A 340 -24.50 -20.44 0.16
CA ASP A 340 -24.78 -21.37 -0.91
C ASP A 340 -26.22 -21.94 -0.83
N VAL A 341 -26.75 -22.29 -2.00
CA VAL A 341 -28.10 -22.85 -2.17
C VAL A 341 -28.07 -24.29 -2.65
N GLY A 342 -26.86 -24.86 -2.81
CA GLY A 342 -26.68 -26.24 -3.29
C GLY A 342 -26.80 -27.28 -2.18
N PRO A 343 -27.05 -28.56 -2.54
CA PRO A 343 -27.09 -29.65 -1.59
C PRO A 343 -25.67 -30.15 -1.26
N VAL A 344 -24.83 -29.29 -0.71
CA VAL A 344 -23.43 -29.58 -0.37
C VAL A 344 -23.20 -29.43 1.14
N TRP A 345 -22.13 -30.02 1.64
CA TRP A 345 -21.88 -30.11 3.07
C TRP A 345 -21.05 -28.90 3.53
N GLN A 346 -21.48 -28.28 4.64
CA GLN A 346 -20.75 -27.33 5.44
C GLN A 346 -20.71 -27.84 6.89
N PHE A 347 -19.51 -27.93 7.45
CA PHE A 347 -19.28 -28.52 8.77
C PHE A 347 -18.03 -28.01 9.46
N GLN A 348 -17.81 -28.38 10.73
CA GLN A 348 -16.66 -27.97 11.55
C GLN A 348 -16.51 -26.45 11.63
N PRO A 349 -17.49 -25.69 12.11
CA PRO A 349 -17.33 -24.25 12.25
C PRO A 349 -16.33 -23.90 13.34
N SER A 350 -15.57 -22.83 13.11
CA SER A 350 -14.75 -22.12 14.08
C SER A 350 -15.20 -20.66 14.14
N LEU A 351 -15.41 -20.16 15.35
CA LEU A 351 -16.01 -18.84 15.62
C LEU A 351 -15.10 -18.00 16.49
N THR A 352 -14.97 -16.74 16.13
CA THR A 352 -14.31 -15.73 16.96
C THR A 352 -15.08 -14.41 16.94
N ALA A 353 -14.93 -13.60 17.99
CA ALA A 353 -15.55 -12.28 18.09
C ALA A 353 -14.63 -11.30 18.81
N ASN A 354 -14.34 -10.14 18.21
CA ASN A 354 -13.58 -9.07 18.81
C ASN A 354 -13.94 -7.74 18.15
N GLY A 355 -13.88 -6.62 18.89
CA GLY A 355 -14.04 -5.27 18.36
C GLY A 355 -15.36 -5.00 17.63
N GLY A 356 -16.43 -5.78 17.91
CA GLY A 356 -17.71 -5.66 17.22
C GLY A 356 -17.77 -6.42 15.89
N LYS A 357 -16.74 -7.17 15.53
CA LYS A 357 -16.71 -8.05 14.35
C LYS A 357 -16.76 -9.51 14.81
N ILE A 358 -17.59 -10.29 14.16
CA ILE A 358 -17.76 -11.74 14.37
C ILE A 358 -17.31 -12.44 13.09
N VAL A 359 -16.57 -13.51 13.21
CA VAL A 359 -16.09 -14.32 12.08
C VAL A 359 -16.41 -15.78 12.34
N VAL A 360 -17.00 -16.43 11.35
CA VAL A 360 -17.15 -17.89 11.32
C VAL A 360 -16.41 -18.40 10.09
N ALA A 361 -15.55 -19.40 10.27
CA ALA A 361 -14.96 -20.18 9.18
C ALA A 361 -15.40 -21.63 9.31
N TRP A 362 -15.49 -22.35 8.19
CA TRP A 362 -15.97 -23.75 8.15
C TRP A 362 -15.36 -24.50 7.00
N THR A 363 -15.45 -25.83 7.07
CA THR A 363 -15.13 -26.75 5.96
C THR A 363 -16.32 -26.85 5.01
N ASP A 364 -16.11 -26.68 3.70
CA ASP A 364 -17.13 -26.53 2.66
C ASP A 364 -16.85 -27.38 1.43
N LEU A 365 -17.88 -28.06 0.89
CA LEU A 365 -17.81 -28.89 -0.30
C LEU A 365 -18.28 -28.20 -1.60
N ARG A 366 -18.59 -26.90 -1.60
CA ARG A 366 -19.25 -26.25 -2.76
C ARG A 366 -18.44 -26.24 -4.06
N THR A 367 -17.14 -26.38 -4.02
CA THR A 367 -16.26 -26.18 -5.18
C THR A 367 -15.83 -27.46 -5.90
N GLY A 368 -16.04 -28.68 -5.37
CA GLY A 368 -15.34 -29.80 -5.98
C GLY A 368 -15.88 -31.23 -5.83
N GLY A 369 -17.16 -31.43 -5.72
CA GLY A 369 -17.70 -32.82 -5.57
C GLY A 369 -17.39 -33.42 -4.18
N SER A 370 -17.40 -34.75 -4.05
CA SER A 370 -17.35 -35.42 -2.73
C SER A 370 -15.97 -35.44 -2.04
N THR A 371 -14.92 -34.88 -2.64
CA THR A 371 -13.54 -35.04 -2.14
C THR A 371 -12.72 -33.75 -2.07
N ASN A 372 -13.20 -32.63 -2.60
CA ASN A 372 -12.48 -31.35 -2.57
C ASN A 372 -13.11 -30.44 -1.51
N LEU A 373 -12.56 -30.49 -0.32
CA LEU A 373 -13.00 -29.66 0.81
C LEU A 373 -12.17 -28.39 0.85
N ASP A 374 -12.85 -27.24 0.93
CA ASP A 374 -12.24 -25.92 1.05
C ASP A 374 -12.59 -25.27 2.39
N ILE A 375 -11.85 -24.26 2.80
CA ILE A 375 -12.21 -23.42 3.93
C ILE A 375 -12.88 -22.14 3.40
N TYR A 376 -14.09 -21.88 3.91
CA TYR A 376 -14.84 -20.66 3.70
C TYR A 376 -15.03 -19.90 5.00
N ALA A 377 -15.21 -18.58 4.88
CA ALA A 377 -15.49 -17.71 6.01
C ALA A 377 -16.57 -16.69 5.66
N SER A 378 -17.28 -16.24 6.70
CA SER A 378 -18.19 -15.11 6.64
C SER A 378 -18.02 -14.24 7.88
N THR A 379 -18.32 -12.95 7.74
CA THR A 379 -18.21 -11.96 8.81
C THR A 379 -19.55 -11.32 9.09
N SER A 380 -19.74 -10.89 10.34
CA SER A 380 -20.93 -10.18 10.80
C SER A 380 -20.56 -9.09 11.81
N LEU A 381 -21.37 -8.03 11.91
CA LEU A 381 -21.24 -7.00 12.93
C LEU A 381 -22.32 -7.14 14.03
N ASP A 382 -23.32 -7.95 13.80
CA ASP A 382 -24.48 -8.08 14.71
C ASP A 382 -24.81 -9.54 15.06
N GLY A 383 -24.19 -10.52 14.41
CA GLY A 383 -24.48 -11.95 14.53
C GLY A 383 -25.84 -12.37 13.95
N LEU A 384 -26.50 -11.50 13.17
CA LEU A 384 -27.80 -11.75 12.52
C LEU A 384 -27.72 -11.65 11.01
N THR A 385 -26.85 -10.75 10.50
CA THR A 385 -26.60 -10.56 9.08
C THR A 385 -25.16 -10.92 8.77
N TRP A 386 -24.95 -11.74 7.74
CA TRP A 386 -23.65 -12.27 7.38
C TRP A 386 -23.23 -11.78 6.02
N SER A 387 -21.93 -11.52 5.85
CA SER A 387 -21.34 -11.12 4.57
C SER A 387 -21.43 -12.29 3.56
N ALA A 388 -21.26 -11.97 2.27
CA ALA A 388 -21.00 -13.00 1.27
C ALA A 388 -19.81 -13.85 1.72
N ASN A 389 -19.89 -15.16 1.45
CA ASN A 389 -18.86 -16.10 1.87
C ASN A 389 -17.60 -15.92 1.02
N VAL A 390 -16.45 -15.95 1.67
CA VAL A 390 -15.13 -15.80 1.05
C VAL A 390 -14.36 -17.10 1.21
N LYS A 391 -13.77 -17.61 0.11
CA LYS A 391 -12.82 -18.73 0.18
C LYS A 391 -11.54 -18.26 0.86
N VAL A 392 -11.09 -19.01 1.86
CA VAL A 392 -9.90 -18.70 2.67
C VAL A 392 -8.64 -19.27 2.05
N ASN A 393 -8.68 -20.54 1.64
CA ASN A 393 -7.56 -21.21 1.01
C ASN A 393 -7.44 -20.83 -0.48
N ASP A 394 -6.21 -20.67 -0.95
CA ASP A 394 -5.87 -20.34 -2.35
C ASP A 394 -5.64 -21.58 -3.24
N ASP A 395 -5.76 -22.77 -2.66
CA ASP A 395 -5.55 -24.02 -3.37
C ASP A 395 -6.60 -24.24 -4.47
N SER A 396 -6.14 -24.64 -5.64
CA SER A 396 -6.97 -25.00 -6.80
C SER A 396 -6.90 -26.49 -7.14
N SER A 397 -6.16 -27.29 -6.36
CA SER A 397 -6.08 -28.74 -6.53
C SER A 397 -7.31 -29.44 -5.93
N ALA A 398 -7.39 -30.75 -6.04
CA ALA A 398 -8.41 -31.59 -5.39
C ALA A 398 -8.02 -31.99 -3.95
N ALA A 399 -7.09 -31.29 -3.34
CA ALA A 399 -6.70 -31.53 -1.95
C ALA A 399 -7.79 -31.07 -0.98
N SER A 400 -7.87 -31.69 0.18
CA SER A 400 -8.86 -31.36 1.21
C SER A 400 -8.25 -30.42 2.26
N GLN A 401 -9.01 -29.37 2.60
CA GLN A 401 -8.75 -28.47 3.69
C GLN A 401 -9.82 -28.66 4.76
N LEU A 402 -9.41 -28.84 6.01
CA LEU A 402 -10.24 -29.32 7.10
C LEU A 402 -9.93 -28.61 8.42
N GLN A 403 -10.88 -28.65 9.36
CA GLN A 403 -10.67 -28.24 10.75
C GLN A 403 -10.13 -26.82 10.88
N PRO A 404 -10.83 -25.80 10.35
CA PRO A 404 -10.39 -24.44 10.49
C PRO A 404 -10.38 -23.99 11.94
N SER A 405 -9.40 -23.15 12.28
CA SER A 405 -9.36 -22.40 13.54
C SER A 405 -9.14 -20.94 13.20
N VAL A 406 -9.97 -20.04 13.73
CA VAL A 406 -9.92 -18.61 13.43
C VAL A 406 -9.74 -17.78 14.69
N SER A 407 -9.02 -16.69 14.56
CA SER A 407 -8.87 -15.65 15.57
C SER A 407 -8.87 -14.28 14.92
N ILE A 408 -9.30 -13.27 15.68
CA ILE A 408 -9.35 -11.87 15.22
C ILE A 408 -8.58 -11.01 16.21
N ASP A 409 -7.74 -10.12 15.70
CA ASP A 409 -6.99 -9.18 16.51
C ASP A 409 -7.78 -7.92 16.89
N SER A 410 -7.13 -6.93 17.50
CA SER A 410 -7.77 -5.68 17.92
C SER A 410 -8.01 -4.69 16.77
N THR A 411 -7.35 -4.88 15.63
CA THR A 411 -7.51 -4.05 14.41
C THR A 411 -8.64 -4.58 13.53
N GLY A 412 -9.03 -5.84 13.72
CA GLY A 412 -10.04 -6.53 12.94
C GLY A 412 -9.45 -7.46 11.88
N ASP A 413 -8.13 -7.69 11.90
CA ASP A 413 -7.48 -8.66 11.03
C ASP A 413 -7.82 -10.08 11.46
N VAL A 414 -8.10 -10.94 10.48
CA VAL A 414 -8.56 -12.31 10.71
C VAL A 414 -7.47 -13.29 10.33
N PHE A 415 -7.03 -14.06 11.30
CA PHE A 415 -6.09 -15.16 11.13
C PHE A 415 -6.84 -16.47 11.07
N ALA A 416 -6.65 -17.25 10.02
CA ALA A 416 -7.28 -18.55 9.83
C ALA A 416 -6.20 -19.61 9.58
N ALA A 417 -6.21 -20.68 10.37
CA ALA A 417 -5.35 -21.84 10.21
C ALA A 417 -6.19 -23.09 9.99
N TRP A 418 -5.69 -24.03 9.18
CA TRP A 418 -6.40 -25.28 8.86
C TRP A 418 -5.44 -26.44 8.59
N SER A 419 -5.98 -27.65 8.61
CA SER A 419 -5.31 -28.87 8.14
C SER A 419 -5.46 -29.00 6.64
N ASP A 420 -4.38 -29.24 5.90
CA ASP A 420 -4.33 -29.22 4.43
C ASP A 420 -3.63 -30.45 3.88
N THR A 421 -4.17 -31.06 2.84
CA THR A 421 -3.62 -32.28 2.22
C THR A 421 -2.99 -32.03 0.85
N ARG A 422 -2.70 -30.77 0.49
CA ARG A 422 -2.08 -30.44 -0.83
C ARG A 422 -0.64 -30.93 -0.99
N GLY A 423 0.05 -31.27 0.11
CA GLY A 423 1.40 -31.83 0.14
C GLY A 423 1.44 -33.36 0.02
N SER A 424 2.55 -33.97 0.38
CA SER A 424 2.72 -35.42 0.46
C SER A 424 2.12 -36.05 1.71
N GLY A 425 1.58 -35.22 2.61
CA GLY A 425 0.94 -35.57 3.88
C GLY A 425 -0.11 -34.53 4.23
N GLN A 426 -0.49 -34.51 5.50
CA GLN A 426 -1.34 -33.46 6.04
C GLN A 426 -0.45 -32.42 6.73
N ASP A 427 -0.60 -31.16 6.37
CA ASP A 427 0.15 -30.03 6.89
C ASP A 427 -0.78 -28.98 7.48
N VAL A 428 -0.24 -28.05 8.28
CA VAL A 428 -0.98 -26.89 8.76
C VAL A 428 -0.62 -25.69 7.89
N TYR A 429 -1.67 -25.08 7.34
CA TYR A 429 -1.59 -23.83 6.58
C TYR A 429 -2.32 -22.71 7.31
N GLU A 430 -1.97 -21.49 6.95
CA GLU A 430 -2.57 -20.27 7.48
C GLU A 430 -2.73 -19.25 6.37
N SER A 431 -3.72 -18.37 6.54
CA SER A 431 -3.92 -17.16 5.76
C SER A 431 -4.50 -16.05 6.62
N VAL A 432 -4.18 -14.80 6.27
CA VAL A 432 -4.67 -13.61 6.96
C VAL A 432 -5.52 -12.77 6.04
N LEU A 433 -6.66 -12.32 6.54
CA LEU A 433 -7.43 -11.23 5.97
C LEU A 433 -7.04 -9.94 6.72
N ASP A 434 -6.13 -9.18 6.15
CA ASP A 434 -5.74 -7.85 6.61
C ASP A 434 -6.80 -6.83 6.20
N VAL A 435 -7.28 -6.03 7.12
CA VAL A 435 -8.26 -4.97 6.87
C VAL A 435 -7.67 -3.57 7.02
N VAL A 436 -6.41 -3.47 7.39
CA VAL A 436 -5.67 -2.22 7.56
C VAL A 436 -4.96 -1.89 6.25
N ALA A 437 -5.17 -0.70 5.71
CA ALA A 437 -4.47 -0.28 4.51
C ALA A 437 -3.03 0.18 4.83
N PRO A 438 -2.06 -0.07 3.93
CA PRO A 438 -0.70 0.37 4.11
C PRO A 438 -0.57 1.91 4.12
N VAL A 439 0.54 2.41 4.64
CA VAL A 439 0.92 3.82 4.57
C VAL A 439 1.95 4.00 3.47
N SER A 440 1.59 4.71 2.40
CA SER A 440 2.48 5.03 1.29
C SER A 440 3.39 6.21 1.63
N SER A 441 4.71 6.04 1.47
CA SER A 441 5.72 7.06 1.74
C SER A 441 6.73 7.17 0.57
N PRO A 442 6.48 8.05 -0.43
CA PRO A 442 7.36 8.24 -1.58
C PRO A 442 8.63 9.06 -1.28
N GLY A 443 8.81 9.50 -0.03
CA GLY A 443 9.90 10.39 0.37
C GLY A 443 9.60 11.87 0.09
N ALA A 444 10.56 12.73 0.47
CA ALA A 444 10.50 14.18 0.23
C ALA A 444 10.71 14.50 -1.26
N GLY A 445 10.44 15.77 -1.65
CA GLY A 445 10.64 16.24 -3.01
C GLY A 445 12.07 15.99 -3.53
N LEU A 446 12.17 15.52 -4.76
CA LEU A 446 13.42 15.14 -5.41
C LEU A 446 13.87 16.24 -6.39
N THR A 447 15.17 16.39 -6.55
CA THR A 447 15.75 17.26 -7.57
C THR A 447 16.80 16.50 -8.39
N GLY A 448 16.82 16.76 -9.68
CA GLY A 448 17.79 16.17 -10.60
C GLY A 448 18.05 17.08 -11.79
N VAL A 449 18.84 16.58 -12.74
CA VAL A 449 19.09 17.24 -14.01
C VAL A 449 18.56 16.40 -15.16
N GLN A 450 18.19 17.06 -16.22
CA GLN A 450 17.69 16.42 -17.43
C GLN A 450 18.68 15.34 -17.94
N GLY A 451 18.16 14.17 -18.28
CA GLY A 451 18.95 13.07 -18.81
C GLY A 451 19.77 12.29 -17.77
N ALA A 452 19.73 12.66 -16.48
CA ALA A 452 20.36 11.92 -15.39
C ALA A 452 19.36 11.07 -14.63
N ALA A 453 19.80 9.94 -14.08
CA ALA A 453 18.98 9.08 -13.26
C ALA A 453 18.70 9.70 -11.89
N ILE A 454 17.43 9.72 -11.48
CA ILE A 454 16.95 10.13 -10.17
C ILE A 454 16.51 8.86 -9.43
N VAL A 455 16.97 8.67 -8.20
CA VAL A 455 16.63 7.51 -7.38
C VAL A 455 15.38 7.80 -6.56
N PHE A 456 14.43 6.88 -6.61
CA PHE A 456 13.19 6.87 -5.83
C PHE A 456 13.30 5.80 -4.74
N ASN A 457 12.80 6.11 -3.54
CA ASN A 457 12.88 5.20 -2.40
C ASN A 457 11.58 5.26 -1.59
N ALA A 458 10.85 4.15 -1.58
CA ALA A 458 9.62 3.94 -0.84
C ALA A 458 9.82 3.08 0.42
N SER A 459 11.05 2.80 0.85
CA SER A 459 11.34 1.90 1.99
C SER A 459 10.80 2.39 3.33
N ALA A 460 10.37 3.66 3.40
CA ALA A 460 9.70 4.24 4.57
C ALA A 460 8.18 3.97 4.58
N SER A 461 7.63 3.35 3.56
CA SER A 461 6.24 2.87 3.56
C SER A 461 6.09 1.75 4.59
N THR A 462 4.96 1.72 5.30
CA THR A 462 4.71 0.76 6.37
C THR A 462 3.34 0.14 6.26
N ASP A 463 3.21 -1.03 6.86
CA ASP A 463 1.96 -1.74 7.06
C ASP A 463 2.07 -2.60 8.32
N ASN A 464 0.92 -2.95 8.95
CA ASN A 464 0.91 -3.74 10.19
C ASN A 464 1.30 -5.21 9.96
N LEU A 465 0.91 -5.81 8.82
CA LEU A 465 1.21 -7.21 8.47
C LEU A 465 2.16 -7.35 7.28
N GLY A 466 2.50 -6.24 6.61
CA GLY A 466 3.54 -6.18 5.59
C GLY A 466 3.07 -5.79 4.20
N ILE A 467 3.98 -5.19 3.47
CA ILE A 467 3.74 -4.69 2.11
C ILE A 467 4.03 -5.79 1.09
N ALA A 468 3.07 -6.02 0.20
CA ALA A 468 3.16 -7.00 -0.89
C ALA A 468 3.83 -6.42 -2.14
N SER A 469 3.52 -5.17 -2.50
CA SER A 469 4.03 -4.59 -3.75
C SER A 469 4.03 -3.07 -3.76
N TYR A 470 4.82 -2.52 -4.67
CA TYR A 470 4.99 -1.09 -4.93
C TYR A 470 4.85 -0.82 -6.42
N ALA A 471 4.18 0.27 -6.79
CA ALA A 471 4.17 0.78 -8.15
C ALA A 471 4.37 2.30 -8.15
N TRP A 472 5.26 2.76 -9.00
CA TRP A 472 5.57 4.15 -9.27
C TRP A 472 4.97 4.57 -10.60
N ASP A 473 4.34 5.72 -10.63
CA ASP A 473 4.07 6.54 -11.82
C ASP A 473 4.94 7.80 -11.71
N PHE A 474 5.86 8.01 -12.64
CA PHE A 474 6.80 9.12 -12.57
C PHE A 474 6.23 10.45 -13.08
N GLY A 475 4.97 10.45 -13.56
CA GLY A 475 4.28 11.66 -14.02
C GLY A 475 4.68 12.11 -15.44
N ASP A 476 5.42 11.29 -16.17
CA ASP A 476 5.79 11.47 -17.58
C ASP A 476 5.28 10.33 -18.48
N SER A 477 4.28 9.58 -18.01
CA SER A 477 3.70 8.37 -18.62
C SER A 477 4.61 7.15 -18.55
N SER A 478 5.62 7.17 -17.72
CA SER A 478 6.47 6.02 -17.41
C SER A 478 6.28 5.58 -15.95
N GLY A 479 6.63 4.33 -15.63
CA GLY A 479 6.49 3.79 -14.29
C GLY A 479 7.49 2.68 -13.99
N ALA A 480 7.53 2.26 -12.73
CA ALA A 480 8.34 1.15 -12.24
C ALA A 480 7.65 0.43 -11.10
N THR A 481 8.16 -0.76 -10.74
CA THR A 481 7.75 -1.53 -9.58
C THR A 481 8.92 -1.69 -8.61
N GLY A 482 8.61 -1.95 -7.33
CA GLY A 482 9.60 -2.17 -6.28
C GLY A 482 9.72 -1.00 -5.30
N SER A 483 10.26 -1.29 -4.11
CA SER A 483 10.45 -0.31 -3.04
C SER A 483 11.52 0.73 -3.35
N THR A 484 12.43 0.44 -4.28
CA THR A 484 13.44 1.36 -4.81
C THR A 484 13.46 1.27 -6.32
N GLY A 485 13.72 2.39 -6.97
CA GLY A 485 13.83 2.46 -8.43
C GLY A 485 14.64 3.67 -8.87
N SER A 486 14.96 3.74 -10.14
CA SER A 486 15.57 4.92 -10.74
C SER A 486 14.83 5.27 -12.03
N HIS A 487 14.69 6.56 -12.30
CA HIS A 487 14.08 7.07 -13.51
C HIS A 487 14.87 8.24 -14.09
N THR A 488 14.84 8.38 -15.42
CA THR A 488 15.51 9.43 -16.16
C THR A 488 14.49 10.25 -16.94
N TYR A 489 14.31 11.51 -16.57
CA TYR A 489 13.44 12.42 -17.29
C TYR A 489 14.12 12.98 -18.52
N ALA A 490 13.51 12.80 -19.68
CA ALA A 490 14.03 13.29 -20.95
C ALA A 490 13.97 14.82 -21.09
N ASN A 491 13.04 15.47 -20.39
CA ASN A 491 12.84 16.92 -20.44
C ASN A 491 12.95 17.53 -19.04
N ALA A 492 13.43 18.77 -18.99
CA ALA A 492 13.39 19.60 -17.81
C ALA A 492 11.93 19.96 -17.46
N GLY A 493 11.66 20.16 -16.17
CA GLY A 493 10.33 20.51 -15.70
C GLY A 493 10.06 20.06 -14.27
N THR A 494 8.82 20.25 -13.84
CA THR A 494 8.33 19.76 -12.54
C THR A 494 7.33 18.65 -12.80
N TYR A 495 7.60 17.49 -12.24
CA TYR A 495 6.77 16.28 -12.35
C TYR A 495 6.18 15.93 -11.00
N THR A 496 5.02 15.31 -11.01
CA THR A 496 4.41 14.72 -9.82
C THR A 496 4.54 13.22 -9.94
N ALA A 497 5.43 12.63 -9.16
CA ALA A 497 5.55 11.18 -9.09
C ALA A 497 4.58 10.63 -8.04
N ALA A 498 3.82 9.59 -8.38
CA ALA A 498 2.90 8.89 -7.50
C ALA A 498 3.44 7.51 -7.13
N LEU A 499 3.31 7.16 -5.85
CA LEU A 499 3.61 5.83 -5.32
C LEU A 499 2.32 5.18 -4.86
N THR A 500 1.99 4.02 -5.38
CA THR A 500 0.94 3.15 -4.85
C THR A 500 1.58 1.94 -4.20
N VAL A 501 1.11 1.62 -3.00
CA VAL A 501 1.58 0.50 -2.18
C VAL A 501 0.40 -0.41 -1.89
N TRP A 502 0.59 -1.72 -1.98
CA TRP A 502 -0.42 -2.74 -1.64
C TRP A 502 0.09 -3.67 -0.56
N ASP A 503 -0.79 -4.06 0.36
CA ASP A 503 -0.59 -5.20 1.25
C ASP A 503 -0.93 -6.53 0.55
N TYR A 504 -0.85 -7.63 1.28
CA TYR A 504 -1.13 -8.97 0.77
C TYR A 504 -2.62 -9.30 0.66
N SER A 505 -3.49 -8.53 1.32
CA SER A 505 -4.95 -8.68 1.25
C SER A 505 -5.59 -7.77 0.21
N GLY A 506 -4.78 -7.00 -0.54
CA GLY A 506 -5.21 -6.14 -1.64
C GLY A 506 -5.61 -4.73 -1.21
N ASN A 507 -5.47 -4.36 0.08
CA ASN A 507 -5.64 -2.97 0.47
C ASN A 507 -4.50 -2.13 -0.11
N SER A 508 -4.76 -0.87 -0.41
CA SER A 508 -3.77 0.00 -1.04
C SER A 508 -3.84 1.43 -0.54
N ALA A 509 -2.69 2.10 -0.60
CA ALA A 509 -2.58 3.53 -0.40
C ALA A 509 -1.70 4.16 -1.46
N MET A 510 -2.01 5.41 -1.80
CA MET A 510 -1.26 6.20 -2.79
C MET A 510 -0.84 7.53 -2.16
N SER A 511 0.40 7.93 -2.42
CA SER A 511 0.94 9.24 -2.06
C SER A 511 1.80 9.78 -3.20
N THR A 512 2.01 11.10 -3.23
CA THR A 512 2.77 11.76 -4.29
C THR A 512 3.97 12.51 -3.75
N THR A 513 4.99 12.67 -4.60
CA THR A 513 6.15 13.52 -4.35
C THR A 513 6.44 14.37 -5.58
N THR A 514 7.00 15.56 -5.37
CA THR A 514 7.38 16.46 -6.46
C THR A 514 8.80 16.18 -6.91
N VAL A 515 9.03 16.12 -8.22
CA VAL A 515 10.35 15.96 -8.83
C VAL A 515 10.65 17.19 -9.67
N THR A 516 11.71 17.93 -9.32
CA THR A 516 12.18 19.09 -10.08
C THR A 516 13.39 18.71 -10.91
N VAL A 517 13.24 18.71 -12.23
CA VAL A 517 14.29 18.37 -13.19
C VAL A 517 14.82 19.66 -13.80
N ARG A 518 16.09 19.97 -13.51
CA ARG A 518 16.75 21.16 -14.04
C ARG A 518 17.19 20.94 -15.47
N ASP A 519 17.07 21.99 -16.26
CA ASP A 519 17.61 22.05 -17.61
C ASP A 519 19.14 22.19 -17.61
N THR A 520 19.80 21.40 -18.42
CA THR A 520 21.25 21.46 -18.65
C THR A 520 21.61 21.54 -20.12
N LYS A 521 20.60 21.62 -20.97
CA LYS A 521 20.80 21.64 -22.42
C LYS A 521 20.95 23.09 -22.89
N ALA A 522 22.09 23.37 -23.52
CA ALA A 522 22.32 24.70 -24.08
C ALA A 522 21.44 24.95 -25.31
N PRO A 523 20.98 26.19 -25.53
CA PRO A 523 20.20 26.56 -26.70
C PRO A 523 21.02 26.41 -27.99
N VAL A 524 20.31 26.31 -29.12
CA VAL A 524 20.90 26.28 -30.48
C VAL A 524 20.79 27.66 -31.08
N PRO A 525 21.89 28.44 -31.12
CA PRO A 525 21.87 29.78 -31.68
C PRO A 525 21.82 29.74 -33.21
N LEU A 526 20.99 30.60 -33.80
CA LEU A 526 20.85 30.76 -35.24
C LEU A 526 21.03 32.23 -35.59
N GLY A 527 22.30 32.69 -35.78
CA GLY A 527 22.66 34.08 -36.09
C GLY A 527 22.78 34.39 -37.58
N GLY A 528 22.66 33.38 -38.43
CA GLY A 528 22.89 33.49 -39.87
C GLY A 528 24.27 33.03 -40.30
N GLY A 529 24.58 33.16 -41.57
CA GLY A 529 25.88 32.84 -42.15
C GLY A 529 26.65 34.07 -42.65
N ASP A 530 27.81 33.84 -43.27
CA ASP A 530 28.68 34.89 -43.79
C ASP A 530 27.91 35.86 -44.73
N ARG A 531 28.18 37.16 -44.55
CA ARG A 531 27.46 38.24 -45.24
C ARG A 531 28.41 39.29 -45.74
N SER A 532 27.96 40.11 -46.71
CA SER A 532 28.69 41.28 -47.11
C SER A 532 27.78 42.52 -47.20
N VAL A 533 28.30 43.67 -46.85
CA VAL A 533 27.58 44.94 -46.87
C VAL A 533 28.58 46.04 -47.26
N ASP A 534 28.12 47.13 -47.85
CA ASP A 534 28.94 48.27 -48.07
C ASP A 534 29.05 49.17 -46.82
N GLU A 535 30.15 49.79 -46.58
CA GLU A 535 30.34 50.70 -45.45
C GLU A 535 29.20 51.71 -45.35
N THR A 536 28.78 52.06 -44.11
CA THR A 536 27.68 52.99 -43.80
C THR A 536 26.29 52.50 -44.17
N GLN A 537 26.16 51.32 -44.76
CA GLN A 537 24.83 50.67 -44.97
C GLN A 537 24.46 49.86 -43.77
N SER A 538 23.15 49.86 -43.46
CA SER A 538 22.61 49.10 -42.36
C SER A 538 22.46 47.63 -42.73
N LEU A 539 23.00 46.74 -41.89
CA LEU A 539 22.86 45.30 -41.99
C LEU A 539 21.92 44.82 -40.88
N PHE A 540 20.91 44.02 -41.25
CA PHE A 540 19.95 43.43 -40.33
C PHE A 540 20.44 42.07 -39.82
N PHE A 541 20.48 41.90 -38.51
CA PHE A 541 20.85 40.70 -37.79
C PHE A 541 19.58 40.11 -37.15
N ASP A 542 19.36 38.83 -37.33
CA ASP A 542 18.16 38.13 -36.81
C ASP A 542 18.61 36.82 -36.15
N GLY A 543 18.45 36.73 -34.85
CA GLY A 543 18.68 35.58 -34.01
C GLY A 543 17.37 34.95 -33.50
N SER A 544 16.20 35.47 -33.91
CA SER A 544 14.88 35.06 -33.39
C SER A 544 14.51 33.58 -33.66
N ALA A 545 15.15 32.97 -34.66
CA ALA A 545 15.00 31.56 -34.99
C ALA A 545 15.84 30.61 -34.11
N SER A 546 16.61 31.13 -33.17
CA SER A 546 17.32 30.29 -32.19
C SER A 546 16.34 29.50 -31.36
N THR A 547 16.65 28.26 -31.04
CA THR A 547 15.74 27.32 -30.33
C THR A 547 16.39 26.73 -29.11
N ASP A 548 15.53 26.34 -28.17
CA ASP A 548 15.91 25.59 -26.98
C ASP A 548 14.75 24.69 -26.58
N ASN A 549 14.98 23.64 -25.76
CA ASN A 549 13.96 22.72 -25.30
C ASN A 549 13.00 23.30 -24.25
N VAL A 550 13.44 24.30 -23.47
CA VAL A 550 12.63 25.02 -22.49
C VAL A 550 12.28 26.42 -22.98
N GLY A 551 13.23 27.07 -23.68
CA GLY A 551 13.04 28.37 -24.32
C GLY A 551 14.21 29.31 -24.14
N VAL A 552 14.40 30.15 -25.17
CA VAL A 552 15.44 31.20 -25.18
C VAL A 552 14.92 32.42 -24.42
N VAL A 553 15.70 32.96 -23.49
CA VAL A 553 15.33 34.15 -22.69
C VAL A 553 16.20 35.38 -22.99
N SER A 554 17.42 35.21 -23.53
CA SER A 554 18.25 36.36 -23.84
C SER A 554 19.14 36.13 -25.05
N TYR A 555 19.47 37.26 -25.71
CA TYR A 555 20.33 37.36 -26.89
C TYR A 555 21.42 38.42 -26.60
N ALA A 556 22.64 38.13 -27.01
CA ALA A 556 23.72 39.11 -26.99
C ALA A 556 24.51 39.03 -28.31
N TRP A 557 24.52 40.14 -29.06
CA TRP A 557 25.29 40.32 -30.27
C TRP A 557 26.56 41.07 -29.97
N ASP A 558 27.67 40.60 -30.48
CA ASP A 558 28.90 41.32 -30.68
C ASP A 558 29.14 41.40 -32.19
N PHE A 559 29.22 42.63 -32.74
CA PHE A 559 29.37 42.80 -34.16
C PHE A 559 30.83 42.76 -34.63
N GLY A 560 31.80 42.63 -33.69
CA GLY A 560 33.21 42.48 -33.99
C GLY A 560 33.94 43.81 -34.25
N ASP A 561 33.26 44.94 -34.14
CA ASP A 561 33.81 46.30 -34.26
C ASP A 561 33.80 47.06 -32.92
N GLY A 562 33.51 46.36 -31.80
CA GLY A 562 33.39 46.92 -30.46
C GLY A 562 31.98 47.37 -30.10
N SER A 563 31.01 47.25 -31.00
CA SER A 563 29.60 47.54 -30.75
C SER A 563 28.81 46.23 -30.48
N SER A 564 27.68 46.34 -29.77
CA SER A 564 26.87 45.21 -29.35
C SER A 564 25.37 45.51 -29.33
N ALA A 565 24.54 44.47 -29.27
CA ALA A 565 23.11 44.58 -29.04
C ALA A 565 22.60 43.42 -28.15
N SER A 566 21.48 43.61 -27.45
CA SER A 566 20.90 42.63 -26.51
C SER A 566 19.48 42.20 -26.90
N THR A 567 19.10 42.39 -28.16
CA THR A 567 17.77 42.04 -28.68
C THR A 567 17.85 40.87 -29.63
N ALA A 568 16.75 40.12 -29.81
CA ALA A 568 16.69 39.00 -30.75
C ALA A 568 17.05 39.43 -32.18
N THR A 569 16.67 40.65 -32.55
CA THR A 569 17.00 41.26 -33.84
C THR A 569 17.70 42.61 -33.65
N ALA A 570 18.64 42.98 -34.50
CA ALA A 570 19.36 44.22 -34.44
C ALA A 570 19.66 44.76 -35.85
N ASN A 571 19.75 46.08 -36.00
CA ASN A 571 20.33 46.73 -37.16
C ASN A 571 21.69 47.31 -36.75
N HIS A 572 22.72 47.07 -37.56
CA HIS A 572 24.05 47.58 -37.30
C HIS A 572 24.66 48.18 -38.56
N VAL A 573 25.48 49.22 -38.39
CA VAL A 573 26.19 49.93 -39.44
C VAL A 573 27.67 49.93 -39.14
N TYR A 574 28.50 49.35 -40.01
CA TYR A 574 29.94 49.36 -39.91
C TYR A 574 30.47 50.63 -40.49
N ALA A 575 31.29 51.33 -39.70
CA ALA A 575 31.89 52.66 -40.14
C ALA A 575 33.09 52.54 -41.08
N HIS A 576 33.77 51.38 -41.09
CA HIS A 576 34.99 51.17 -41.86
C HIS A 576 34.99 49.88 -42.65
N PRO A 577 35.59 49.81 -43.83
CA PRO A 577 35.77 48.56 -44.57
C PRO A 577 36.66 47.59 -43.78
N GLY A 578 36.32 46.28 -43.83
CA GLY A 578 37.08 45.26 -43.13
C GLY A 578 36.35 43.93 -43.12
N VAL A 579 36.95 42.95 -42.46
CA VAL A 579 36.31 41.68 -42.16
C VAL A 579 36.09 41.59 -40.64
N TYR A 580 34.83 41.56 -40.25
CA TYR A 580 34.43 41.51 -38.86
C TYR A 580 33.87 40.16 -38.53
N GLN A 581 34.14 39.64 -37.32
CA GLN A 581 33.53 38.42 -36.81
C GLN A 581 32.31 38.80 -35.94
N ALA A 582 31.13 38.64 -36.48
CA ALA A 582 29.90 38.83 -35.69
C ALA A 582 29.59 37.57 -34.89
N THR A 583 29.20 37.76 -33.64
CA THR A 583 28.92 36.66 -32.71
C THR A 583 27.55 36.88 -32.06
N LEU A 584 26.73 35.80 -32.02
CA LEU A 584 25.48 35.73 -31.28
C LEU A 584 25.64 34.75 -30.12
N ILE A 585 25.41 35.21 -28.91
CA ILE A 585 25.26 34.39 -27.71
C ILE A 585 23.77 34.33 -27.36
N VAL A 586 23.27 33.13 -27.22
CA VAL A 586 21.89 32.87 -26.82
C VAL A 586 21.88 32.15 -25.47
N THR A 587 21.02 32.57 -24.55
CA THR A 587 20.94 32.00 -23.20
C THR A 587 19.51 31.59 -22.89
N ASP A 588 19.31 30.44 -22.24
CA ASP A 588 18.02 29.92 -21.75
C ASP A 588 17.71 30.43 -20.34
N ALA A 589 16.53 30.00 -19.79
CA ALA A 589 16.09 30.37 -18.46
C ALA A 589 16.89 29.68 -17.32
N ALA A 590 17.59 28.59 -17.60
CA ALA A 590 18.45 27.89 -16.64
C ALA A 590 19.86 28.47 -16.58
N GLY A 591 20.21 29.38 -17.50
CA GLY A 591 21.52 30.02 -17.62
C GLY A 591 22.50 29.26 -18.53
N ASN A 592 22.05 28.20 -19.24
CA ASN A 592 22.90 27.58 -20.24
C ASN A 592 22.99 28.49 -21.48
N SER A 593 24.15 28.58 -22.10
CA SER A 593 24.37 29.43 -23.23
C SER A 593 25.16 28.76 -24.35
N ALA A 594 24.92 29.19 -25.56
CA ALA A 594 25.70 28.78 -26.74
C ALA A 594 25.94 29.95 -27.66
N THR A 595 26.95 29.80 -28.51
CA THR A 595 27.46 30.86 -29.37
C THR A 595 27.47 30.44 -30.84
N SER A 596 27.04 31.32 -31.72
CA SER A 596 27.19 31.21 -33.17
C SER A 596 27.99 32.41 -33.70
N SER A 597 28.98 32.16 -34.56
CA SER A 597 29.82 33.21 -35.15
C SER A 597 29.87 33.06 -36.65
N PHE A 598 29.92 34.20 -37.37
CA PHE A 598 30.04 34.26 -38.82
C PHE A 598 30.77 35.54 -39.24
N GLN A 599 31.26 35.57 -40.48
CA GLN A 599 32.01 36.72 -41.00
C GLN A 599 31.08 37.73 -41.68
N VAL A 600 31.37 39.02 -41.43
CA VAL A 600 30.78 40.15 -42.15
C VAL A 600 31.86 40.87 -42.90
N THR A 601 31.83 40.83 -44.23
CA THR A 601 32.76 41.53 -45.09
C THR A 601 32.18 42.90 -45.45
N VAL A 602 32.78 43.96 -44.94
CA VAL A 602 32.38 45.33 -45.21
C VAL A 602 33.22 45.85 -46.33
N ARG A 603 32.64 46.21 -47.45
CA ARG A 603 33.27 46.72 -48.62
C ARG A 603 33.34 48.25 -48.58
N SER A 604 34.39 48.86 -49.14
CA SER A 604 34.44 50.30 -49.33
C SER A 604 33.34 50.76 -50.29
N SER A 605 32.63 51.82 -49.95
CA SER A 605 31.62 52.41 -50.80
C SER A 605 32.22 53.03 -52.02
N PRO A 606 31.86 52.71 -53.28
CA PRO A 606 32.34 53.30 -54.45
C PRO A 606 32.16 54.84 -54.50
N LEU A 607 31.12 55.33 -53.80
CA LEU A 607 30.77 56.74 -53.72
C LEU A 607 31.78 57.54 -52.83
N LEU A 608 32.21 56.93 -51.68
CA LEU A 608 33.20 57.62 -50.82
C LEU A 608 34.61 57.73 -51.51
N GLY A 609 35.03 56.69 -52.21
CA GLY A 609 36.28 56.77 -53.01
C GLY A 609 36.24 57.85 -54.05
N TRP A 610 35.12 58.11 -54.72
CA TRP A 610 34.96 59.22 -55.65
C TRP A 610 34.93 60.59 -54.95
N ILE A 611 34.39 60.73 -53.74
CA ILE A 611 34.41 61.97 -52.98
C ILE A 611 35.80 62.30 -52.51
N GLU A 612 36.61 61.34 -52.07
CA GLU A 612 38.01 61.56 -51.71
C GLU A 612 38.92 61.99 -52.96
N ILE A 613 38.66 61.28 -54.10
CA ILE A 613 39.33 61.66 -55.36
C ILE A 613 38.92 63.07 -55.82
N LEU A 614 37.61 63.41 -55.75
CA LEU A 614 37.16 64.76 -56.08
C LEU A 614 37.71 65.80 -55.08
N ALA A 615 37.74 65.51 -53.79
CA ALA A 615 38.36 66.41 -52.81
C ALA A 615 39.86 66.61 -53.07
N GLY A 616 40.58 65.55 -53.43
CA GLY A 616 41.96 65.61 -53.83
C GLY A 616 42.16 66.46 -55.13
N ILE A 617 41.31 66.28 -56.15
CA ILE A 617 41.33 67.07 -57.37
C ILE A 617 41.02 68.54 -57.06
N VAL A 618 40.04 68.85 -56.24
CA VAL A 618 39.70 70.21 -55.83
C VAL A 618 40.90 70.87 -55.07
N ALA A 619 41.55 70.09 -54.15
CA ALA A 619 42.75 70.58 -53.45
C ALA A 619 43.91 70.87 -54.40
N VAL A 620 44.16 70.01 -55.39
CA VAL A 620 45.20 70.25 -56.42
C VAL A 620 44.83 71.44 -57.30
N LEU A 621 43.56 71.59 -57.70
CA LEU A 621 43.12 72.73 -58.47
C LEU A 621 43.19 74.05 -57.68
N THR A 622 42.90 74.05 -56.41
CA THR A 622 43.02 75.18 -55.49
C THR A 622 44.51 75.59 -55.33
N ILE A 623 45.39 74.60 -55.15
CA ILE A 623 46.83 74.83 -55.09
C ILE A 623 47.36 75.43 -56.45
N ALA A 624 46.88 74.88 -57.59
CA ALA A 624 47.23 75.39 -58.91
C ALA A 624 46.72 76.81 -59.13
N VAL A 625 45.50 77.17 -58.68
CA VAL A 625 44.98 78.54 -58.74
C VAL A 625 45.78 79.48 -57.85
N ILE A 626 46.20 79.04 -56.68
CA ILE A 626 47.06 79.84 -55.75
C ILE A 626 48.40 80.01 -56.35
N LEU A 627 49.02 79.01 -56.99
CA LEU A 627 50.32 79.14 -57.68
C LEU A 627 50.20 80.00 -58.90
N LEU A 628 49.15 79.96 -59.70
CA LEU A 628 48.83 80.85 -60.78
C LEU A 628 48.62 82.28 -60.25
N GLY A 629 47.92 82.47 -59.18
CA GLY A 629 47.76 83.76 -58.50
C GLY A 629 49.12 84.36 -58.06
N TRP A 630 50.00 83.51 -57.52
CA TRP A 630 51.37 83.91 -57.14
C TRP A 630 52.22 84.25 -58.34
N MET A 631 52.11 83.57 -59.49
CA MET A 631 52.81 83.92 -60.74
C MET A 631 52.30 85.20 -61.33
N VAL A 632 51.04 85.50 -61.25
CA VAL A 632 50.47 86.78 -61.70
C VAL A 632 50.83 87.93 -60.70
N TRP A 633 50.92 87.66 -59.42
CA TRP A 633 51.31 88.68 -58.41
C TRP A 633 52.81 88.92 -58.36
N GLY A 634 53.60 87.93 -58.67
CA GLY A 634 55.07 88.06 -58.78
C GLY A 634 55.53 88.95 -59.94
N LYS A 635 54.68 89.25 -60.97
CA LYS A 635 54.97 90.19 -62.08
C LYS A 635 54.62 91.65 -61.81
N ARG A 636 54.01 91.98 -60.62
CA ARG A 636 53.51 93.33 -60.30
C ARG A 636 54.23 94.05 -59.14
N LYS A 637 55.26 93.47 -58.51
CA LYS A 637 56.08 94.16 -57.49
C LYS A 637 57.59 94.16 -57.82
N ARG A 638 57.89 94.83 -58.90
CA ARG A 638 59.26 95.35 -59.14
C ARG A 638 59.12 96.86 -59.25
N ASP A 639 58.66 97.54 -58.23
CA ASP A 639 58.91 98.95 -57.98
C ASP A 639 58.24 99.37 -56.66
N GLU A 640 59.09 99.92 -55.87
CA GLU A 640 58.99 100.84 -54.74
C GLU A 640 59.45 100.27 -53.39
N LYS A 641 60.61 100.82 -53.16
CA LYS A 641 61.39 100.92 -51.94
C LYS A 641 60.83 101.98 -51.03
N HIS A 642 61.06 101.80 -49.72
CA HIS A 642 61.20 102.75 -48.62
C HIS A 642 60.01 102.86 -47.68
N SER A 643 60.18 102.55 -46.45
CA SER A 643 60.64 103.26 -45.29
C SER A 643 59.85 102.83 -43.98
N ARG A 644 60.68 102.65 -42.98
CA ARG A 644 60.40 102.82 -41.53
C ARG A 644 59.44 101.92 -40.79
N GLY A 645 59.97 101.09 -39.97
CA GLY A 645 59.87 100.65 -38.62
C GLY A 645 59.41 101.66 -37.51
N PRO A 646 59.47 101.34 -36.21
CA PRO A 646 58.99 100.12 -35.53
C PRO A 646 57.98 100.49 -34.33
N SER A 647 57.36 99.55 -33.67
CA SER A 647 57.12 99.56 -32.21
C SER A 647 56.10 98.56 -31.76
N ALA A 648 56.57 97.75 -30.88
CA ALA A 648 56.11 97.43 -29.52
C ALA A 648 54.89 96.57 -29.32
N GLU A 649 55.19 95.39 -28.76
CA GLU A 649 54.67 94.80 -27.52
C GLU A 649 53.17 94.74 -27.26
N HIS A 650 52.66 93.52 -27.19
CA HIS A 650 52.10 93.02 -25.91
C HIS A 650 51.89 91.51 -26.00
N GLN A 651 52.53 90.78 -25.06
CA GLN A 651 52.28 89.40 -24.71
C GLN A 651 50.99 89.31 -23.84
N VAL A 652 50.19 88.31 -24.06
CA VAL A 652 49.37 87.76 -23.05
C VAL A 652 49.38 86.21 -23.23
N GLN A 653 49.82 85.52 -22.16
CA GLN A 653 49.92 84.11 -21.99
C GLN A 653 48.53 83.50 -21.73
N PRO A 654 48.33 82.16 -21.99
CA PRO A 654 47.15 81.46 -21.70
C PRO A 654 47.14 80.92 -20.24
N PRO A 655 45.96 80.69 -19.61
CA PRO A 655 45.85 80.14 -18.26
C PRO A 655 45.85 78.58 -18.22
N PRO A 656 46.28 77.97 -17.10
CA PRO A 656 46.55 76.53 -16.97
C PRO A 656 45.28 75.71 -16.56
N PRO A 657 45.35 74.32 -16.61
CA PRO A 657 44.28 73.46 -16.34
C PRO A 657 44.02 73.17 -14.81
N PRO A 658 42.87 72.82 -14.38
CA PRO A 658 42.62 72.40 -12.97
C PRO A 658 42.92 70.95 -12.70
N ARG A 659 43.45 70.75 -11.51
CA ARG A 659 43.87 69.47 -10.91
C ARG A 659 42.70 68.70 -10.31
N ASP A 660 42.94 67.39 -10.22
CA ASP A 660 42.43 66.31 -9.44
C ASP A 660 41.74 66.67 -8.08
N SER A 661 40.71 65.90 -7.76
CA SER A 661 40.35 65.58 -6.40
C SER A 661 40.02 64.08 -6.27
N ASP A 662 40.72 63.51 -5.34
CA ASP A 662 40.82 62.14 -4.87
C ASP A 662 39.53 61.53 -4.29
N PRO A 663 39.52 60.22 -4.03
CA PRO A 663 38.36 59.42 -3.88
C PRO A 663 37.86 59.31 -2.42
N LEU A 664 36.60 59.12 -2.22
CA LEU A 664 36.02 58.79 -0.93
C LEU A 664 35.82 57.29 -0.79
N ASP A 665 36.52 56.77 0.19
CA ASP A 665 36.38 55.56 0.98
C ASP A 665 34.95 55.26 1.39
N MET A 666 34.46 54.06 1.15
CA MET A 666 33.27 53.52 1.80
C MET A 666 33.55 52.08 2.24
N SER A 667 33.84 51.96 3.52
CA SER A 667 33.95 50.75 4.30
C SER A 667 32.65 49.97 4.44
N PHE A 668 32.75 48.63 4.33
CA PHE A 668 31.70 47.64 4.63
C PHE A 668 31.45 47.51 6.15
N PRO A 669 30.19 47.26 6.58
CA PRO A 669 29.91 46.76 7.93
C PRO A 669 30.00 45.23 8.04
N PRO A 670 30.27 44.71 9.24
CA PRO A 670 30.59 43.30 9.48
C PRO A 670 29.39 42.38 9.60
N ALA A 671 29.62 41.07 9.38
CA ALA A 671 28.69 39.98 9.50
C ALA A 671 28.27 39.71 10.94
N PRO A 672 27.04 39.18 11.20
CA PRO A 672 26.61 38.75 12.53
C PRO A 672 27.09 37.33 12.89
N PRO A 673 27.13 37.00 14.20
CA PRO A 673 27.78 35.82 14.72
C PRO A 673 26.89 34.56 14.64
N LYS A 674 27.54 33.39 14.59
CA LYS A 674 26.98 32.07 14.81
C LYS A 674 26.72 31.87 16.29
N GLU A 675 25.59 31.31 16.64
CA GLU A 675 25.31 30.72 17.93
C GLU A 675 24.87 29.23 17.80
N PRO A 676 24.91 28.49 18.93
CA PRO A 676 25.71 27.28 19.11
C PRO A 676 25.01 26.00 18.75
#